data_644f30f113e552ea83e594d6963a3ae8
#
_entry.id   644f30f113e552ea83e594d6963a3ae8
#
_cell.length_a   1.000
_cell.length_b   1.000
_cell.length_c   1.000
_cell.angle_alpha   90.00
_cell.angle_beta   90.00
_cell.angle_gamma   90.00
#
_symmetry.space_group_name_H-M   'P 1'
#
loop_
_entity.id
_entity.type
_entity.pdbx_description
1 polymer ?
#
loop_
_entity_poly.entity_id
_entity_poly.type
_entity_poly.pdbx_seq_one_letter_code
_entity_poly.pdbx_strand_id
1 'polypeptide(L)'
;MTEKIRELSDKEQARMRVAVFFGSSKNFFHTFIELLGNALDEAAKGYGDKIEVSLSQDGKRVKIKDYANGLPVEVTSENGKEGYVSLLETLFAGGKFDQGTEYQLGLNGVGLTTTILTSEYAKVTVGRPNGKIYQVEYRNGDRQYDLKIIGDTDYTFTEIEWTSDKKVFSDNVFSWEDICSTVNSQAAISNVSIICTNEDTNETINYKYNEGIKEYLEKLIPNGSNTHIERFTKSQEIEFFKGEETKLDKIYLDFAFGMTNKGEPVQMDFLNSSNLTYFGTIQEGVMNSFRTMVHSYLRSNNLYTKNEKQITNDDVLASLNYVANLKSLYPEYENQIKKKTLVPHYKEAVSEMIKSYLEIYFIENKIEADKISKQILINKRAREKSLKTMENVKKKLTEEISIFNKIEGFIDCEITKGGELFICEGKSALGSVINARDEVFQAGFPIRGKILNCLKADLDKIFANREVMDLVRLFGCGIELKTKHNKELPKFDLDKLRWEKIILTCDADADGEQIVVLLLTFIYVLIPTLLKEGYVYIAQTPLYELHFDDDTVQYIMSESEMNIELPKLKDRKYTISRSKGLGELEPKVMRETAMNPETRNLLKVKVEDVESMMKAFETWMSDSGLSERKEYIENNLHKVRID
;
A
#
# COMPACT_ATOMS: atom_id res chain seq x y z
N MET A 1 0.73 47.81 20.67
CA MET A 1 1.48 46.59 21.04
C MET A 1 2.86 46.74 20.43
N THR A 2 3.93 46.80 21.21
CA THR A 2 5.29 46.85 20.72
C THR A 2 5.61 45.48 20.11
N GLU A 3 5.85 45.43 18.82
CA GLU A 3 6.35 44.22 18.14
C GLU A 3 7.68 43.82 18.80
N LYS A 4 7.73 42.62 19.38
CA LYS A 4 8.95 42.03 19.94
C LYS A 4 9.50 40.97 18.98
N ILE A 5 10.70 41.18 18.48
CA ILE A 5 11.46 40.13 17.79
C ILE A 5 11.97 39.18 18.89
N ARG A 6 11.68 37.88 18.71
CA ARG A 6 12.15 36.82 19.62
C ARG A 6 13.05 35.86 18.86
N GLU A 7 14.23 35.61 19.38
CA GLU A 7 15.10 34.52 18.95
C GLU A 7 14.77 33.26 19.77
N LEU A 8 14.73 32.11 19.07
CA LEU A 8 14.51 30.82 19.70
C LEU A 8 15.87 30.18 20.02
N SER A 9 16.03 29.62 21.22
CA SER A 9 17.16 28.74 21.54
C SER A 9 17.14 27.47 20.67
N ASP A 10 18.27 26.77 20.55
CA ASP A 10 18.37 25.53 19.79
C ASP A 10 17.35 24.48 20.23
N LYS A 11 17.14 24.36 21.55
CA LYS A 11 16.09 23.51 22.12
C LYS A 11 14.68 23.95 21.68
N GLU A 12 14.36 25.25 21.76
CA GLU A 12 13.06 25.76 21.33
C GLU A 12 12.86 25.54 19.83
N GLN A 13 13.91 25.74 19.00
CA GLN A 13 13.84 25.48 17.57
C GLN A 13 13.54 24.00 17.30
N ALA A 14 14.27 23.07 17.92
CA ALA A 14 14.07 21.63 17.72
C ALA A 14 12.64 21.21 18.14
N ARG A 15 12.14 21.68 19.29
CA ARG A 15 10.85 21.26 19.84
C ARG A 15 9.65 21.94 19.19
N MET A 16 9.75 23.20 18.77
CA MET A 16 8.64 23.96 18.15
C MET A 16 8.57 23.77 16.63
N ARG A 17 9.69 23.44 15.98
CA ARG A 17 9.78 23.31 14.52
C ARG A 17 10.10 21.89 14.07
N VAL A 18 9.45 20.92 14.70
CA VAL A 18 9.65 19.48 14.47
C VAL A 18 9.57 19.11 12.98
N ALA A 19 8.66 19.74 12.24
CA ALA A 19 8.50 19.47 10.80
C ALA A 19 9.75 19.80 9.96
N VAL A 20 10.58 20.74 10.39
CA VAL A 20 11.83 21.10 9.69
C VAL A 20 12.84 19.96 9.80
N PHE A 21 12.95 19.32 10.96
CA PHE A 21 13.97 18.30 11.23
C PHE A 21 13.48 16.88 10.94
N PHE A 22 12.21 16.58 11.22
CA PHE A 22 11.63 15.25 11.15
C PHE A 22 10.50 15.13 10.10
N GLY A 23 10.20 16.21 9.37
CA GLY A 23 9.15 16.26 8.35
C GLY A 23 7.73 16.38 8.93
N SER A 24 7.47 15.84 10.12
CA SER A 24 6.15 15.87 10.79
C SER A 24 6.29 15.47 12.26
N SER A 25 5.39 15.95 13.12
CA SER A 25 5.28 15.48 14.50
C SER A 25 4.85 14.00 14.62
N LYS A 26 4.33 13.40 13.56
CA LYS A 26 4.02 11.97 13.52
C LYS A 26 5.25 11.09 13.29
N ASN A 27 6.36 11.66 12.85
CA ASN A 27 7.53 10.92 12.40
C ASN A 27 8.62 10.82 13.48
N PHE A 28 8.25 10.43 14.70
CA PHE A 28 9.22 10.21 15.80
C PHE A 28 10.21 9.06 15.49
N PHE A 29 9.82 8.11 14.64
CA PHE A 29 10.69 7.02 14.19
C PHE A 29 11.96 7.52 13.49
N HIS A 30 11.93 8.74 12.93
CA HIS A 30 13.11 9.34 12.30
C HIS A 30 14.26 9.58 13.29
N THR A 31 13.98 9.74 14.60
CA THR A 31 15.00 9.79 15.64
C THR A 31 15.85 8.52 15.68
N PHE A 32 15.22 7.36 15.49
CA PHE A 32 15.90 6.07 15.38
C PHE A 32 16.79 6.00 14.12
N ILE A 33 16.26 6.44 12.98
CA ILE A 33 17.00 6.45 11.70
C ILE A 33 18.27 7.33 11.81
N GLU A 34 18.16 8.51 12.42
CA GLU A 34 19.30 9.43 12.57
C GLU A 34 20.39 8.85 13.50
N LEU A 35 20.00 8.23 14.63
CA LEU A 35 20.99 7.67 15.55
C LEU A 35 21.61 6.37 15.00
N LEU A 36 20.82 5.51 14.35
CA LEU A 36 21.36 4.32 13.67
C LEU A 36 22.31 4.73 12.54
N GLY A 37 21.95 5.78 11.78
CA GLY A 37 22.80 6.34 10.73
C GLY A 37 24.16 6.84 11.24
N ASN A 38 24.19 7.46 12.40
CA ASN A 38 25.45 7.88 13.03
C ASN A 38 26.37 6.69 13.38
N ALA A 39 25.79 5.62 13.93
CA ALA A 39 26.53 4.39 14.22
C ALA A 39 27.06 3.71 12.95
N LEU A 40 26.27 3.71 11.86
CA LEU A 40 26.66 3.17 10.56
C LEU A 40 27.74 4.02 9.86
N ASP A 41 27.71 5.34 10.00
CA ASP A 41 28.76 6.22 9.47
C ASP A 41 30.13 5.92 10.10
N GLU A 42 30.17 5.63 11.40
CA GLU A 42 31.43 5.27 12.07
C GLU A 42 31.91 3.88 11.63
N ALA A 43 30.98 2.92 11.45
CA ALA A 43 31.33 1.60 10.91
C ALA A 43 31.85 1.69 9.47
N ALA A 44 31.28 2.59 8.64
CA ALA A 44 31.75 2.80 7.27
C ALA A 44 33.19 3.33 7.20
N LYS A 45 33.68 4.01 8.25
CA LYS A 45 35.09 4.45 8.38
C LYS A 45 36.03 3.31 8.83
N GLY A 46 35.51 2.11 9.02
CA GLY A 46 36.27 0.96 9.50
C GLY A 46 36.43 0.90 11.01
N TYR A 47 35.65 1.69 11.75
CA TYR A 47 35.63 1.66 13.20
C TYR A 47 34.44 0.83 13.69
N GLY A 48 34.72 -0.41 14.11
CA GLY A 48 33.71 -1.36 14.60
C GLY A 48 32.92 -2.03 13.46
N ASP A 49 32.51 -3.26 13.70
CA ASP A 49 31.77 -4.11 12.76
C ASP A 49 30.44 -4.59 13.34
N LYS A 50 30.09 -4.08 14.54
CA LYS A 50 28.94 -4.50 15.33
C LYS A 50 28.18 -3.30 15.88
N ILE A 51 26.84 -3.37 15.79
CA ILE A 51 25.91 -2.43 16.41
C ILE A 51 24.88 -3.25 17.21
N GLU A 52 24.51 -2.76 18.38
CA GLU A 52 23.44 -3.34 19.20
C GLU A 52 22.28 -2.36 19.31
N VAL A 53 21.06 -2.86 19.14
CA VAL A 53 19.81 -2.11 19.28
C VAL A 53 18.94 -2.84 20.29
N SER A 54 18.39 -2.14 21.28
CA SER A 54 17.38 -2.72 22.16
C SER A 54 16.15 -1.84 22.26
N LEU A 55 14.98 -2.48 22.35
CA LEU A 55 13.68 -1.87 22.60
C LEU A 55 13.18 -2.30 23.96
N SER A 56 12.81 -1.33 24.82
CA SER A 56 12.28 -1.59 26.16
C SER A 56 10.92 -2.30 26.12
N GLN A 57 10.54 -2.93 27.24
CA GLN A 57 9.28 -3.68 27.40
C GLN A 57 8.03 -2.85 27.05
N ASP A 58 8.02 -1.56 27.33
CA ASP A 58 6.90 -0.67 27.02
C ASP A 58 6.93 -0.09 25.59
N GLY A 59 7.92 -0.48 24.78
CA GLY A 59 8.08 -0.03 23.39
C GLY A 59 8.47 1.44 23.22
N LYS A 60 8.79 2.19 24.30
CA LYS A 60 9.01 3.64 24.20
C LYS A 60 10.48 4.03 24.22
N ARG A 61 11.31 3.21 24.84
CA ARG A 61 12.73 3.49 24.99
C ARG A 61 13.54 2.62 24.05
N VAL A 62 14.37 3.27 23.24
CA VAL A 62 15.31 2.59 22.37
C VAL A 62 16.72 2.90 22.84
N LYS A 63 17.61 1.92 22.69
CA LYS A 63 19.03 2.06 22.95
C LYS A 63 19.81 1.58 21.73
N ILE A 64 20.78 2.36 21.29
CA ILE A 64 21.72 2.00 20.23
C ILE A 64 23.12 2.08 20.82
N LYS A 65 23.92 1.03 20.58
CA LYS A 65 25.33 0.98 20.96
C LYS A 65 26.16 0.57 19.77
N ASP A 66 27.11 1.40 19.39
CA ASP A 66 28.19 1.07 18.47
C ASP A 66 29.51 0.81 19.22
N TYR A 67 30.42 0.13 18.57
CA TYR A 67 31.75 -0.19 19.09
C TYR A 67 32.84 0.50 18.28
N ALA A 68 32.55 1.75 17.88
CA ALA A 68 33.48 2.61 17.16
C ALA A 68 34.38 3.43 18.10
N ASN A 69 34.96 4.54 17.62
CA ASN A 69 35.90 5.35 18.40
C ASN A 69 35.30 6.11 19.61
N GLY A 70 33.99 6.06 19.77
CA GLY A 70 33.24 6.85 20.75
C GLY A 70 33.15 8.34 20.36
N LEU A 71 32.06 8.99 20.70
CA LEU A 71 31.90 10.44 20.47
C LEU A 71 32.94 11.24 21.25
N PRO A 72 33.56 12.28 20.65
CA PRO A 72 34.62 13.10 21.30
C PRO A 72 33.99 14.10 22.31
N VAL A 73 33.29 13.59 23.31
CA VAL A 73 32.51 14.37 24.30
C VAL A 73 33.37 15.20 25.23
N GLU A 74 34.62 14.78 25.48
CA GLU A 74 35.59 15.42 26.36
C GLU A 74 36.46 16.45 25.67
N VAL A 75 36.39 16.53 24.32
CA VAL A 75 37.24 17.43 23.52
C VAL A 75 36.62 18.82 23.50
N THR A 76 37.44 19.86 23.61
CA THR A 76 36.97 21.25 23.45
C THR A 76 36.82 21.57 21.95
N SER A 77 35.65 22.14 21.58
CA SER A 77 35.40 22.57 20.20
C SER A 77 36.25 23.79 19.82
N GLU A 78 36.38 24.08 18.52
CA GLU A 78 37.09 25.25 18.01
C GLU A 78 36.59 26.57 18.60
N ASN A 79 35.32 26.65 18.97
CA ASN A 79 34.71 27.83 19.59
C ASN A 79 34.89 27.88 21.12
N GLY A 80 35.71 27.00 21.69
CA GLY A 80 35.98 26.95 23.13
C GLY A 80 34.86 26.34 23.99
N LYS A 81 33.80 25.78 23.37
CA LYS A 81 32.74 25.03 24.09
C LYS A 81 33.19 23.59 24.38
N GLU A 82 32.70 23.03 25.45
CA GLU A 82 32.87 21.59 25.75
C GLU A 82 32.26 20.72 24.63
N GLY A 83 32.94 19.64 24.26
CA GLY A 83 32.55 18.80 23.11
C GLY A 83 31.15 18.26 23.21
N TYR A 84 30.77 17.76 24.39
CA TYR A 84 29.41 17.24 24.59
C TYR A 84 28.33 18.32 24.44
N VAL A 85 28.60 19.58 24.81
CA VAL A 85 27.67 20.71 24.62
C VAL A 85 27.54 21.01 23.12
N SER A 86 28.65 21.00 22.40
CA SER A 86 28.65 21.24 20.95
C SER A 86 27.90 20.12 20.21
N LEU A 87 28.13 18.85 20.55
CA LEU A 87 27.59 17.69 19.84
C LEU A 87 26.12 17.37 20.19
N LEU A 88 25.71 17.65 21.45
CA LEU A 88 24.42 17.21 21.96
C LEU A 88 23.41 18.35 22.16
N GLU A 89 23.85 19.60 22.24
CA GLU A 89 23.00 20.75 22.60
C GLU A 89 23.02 21.87 21.54
N THR A 90 24.00 21.89 20.62
CA THR A 90 24.13 22.94 19.63
C THR A 90 23.75 22.41 18.24
N LEU A 91 22.75 23.03 17.59
CA LEU A 91 22.34 22.71 16.22
C LEU A 91 23.45 23.12 15.23
N PHE A 92 23.55 22.37 14.17
CA PHE A 92 24.56 22.60 13.12
C PHE A 92 26.00 22.56 13.64
N ALA A 93 26.25 21.77 14.69
CA ALA A 93 27.58 21.50 15.21
C ALA A 93 27.98 20.03 14.94
N GLY A 94 29.24 19.79 14.64
CA GLY A 94 29.76 18.44 14.36
C GLY A 94 31.06 18.49 13.57
N GLY A 95 31.68 17.33 13.35
CA GLY A 95 32.92 17.18 12.58
C GLY A 95 32.72 16.69 11.13
N LYS A 96 31.49 16.68 10.61
CA LYS A 96 31.15 16.09 9.31
C LYS A 96 30.74 17.13 8.25
N PHE A 97 31.32 18.35 8.30
CA PHE A 97 30.95 19.43 7.36
C PHE A 97 31.74 19.43 6.05
N ASP A 98 32.88 18.75 6.00
CA ASP A 98 33.74 18.70 4.82
C ASP A 98 33.18 17.68 3.80
N GLN A 99 32.27 18.17 2.92
CA GLN A 99 31.79 17.39 1.78
C GLN A 99 32.93 17.13 0.79
N GLY A 100 32.90 15.95 0.15
CA GLY A 100 33.83 15.59 -0.90
C GLY A 100 35.00 14.71 -0.47
N THR A 101 35.10 14.35 0.82
CA THR A 101 36.16 13.48 1.33
C THR A 101 35.72 12.06 1.65
N GLU A 102 34.48 11.88 2.16
CA GLU A 102 33.94 10.59 2.59
C GLU A 102 32.45 10.44 2.23
N TYR A 103 32.02 9.21 2.05
CA TYR A 103 30.59 8.87 1.87
C TYR A 103 29.88 8.89 3.23
N GLN A 104 29.17 9.97 3.54
CA GLN A 104 28.51 10.16 4.83
C GLN A 104 27.00 10.25 4.70
N LEU A 105 26.26 9.74 5.68
CA LEU A 105 24.82 9.87 5.82
C LEU A 105 24.44 11.16 6.56
N GLY A 106 25.17 11.48 7.61
CA GLY A 106 24.96 12.66 8.47
C GLY A 106 25.64 13.91 7.92
N LEU A 107 24.90 14.73 7.14
CA LEU A 107 25.47 15.91 6.44
C LEU A 107 25.36 17.21 7.22
N ASN A 108 24.32 17.36 8.04
CA ASN A 108 23.92 18.67 8.59
C ASN A 108 24.25 18.86 10.06
N GLY A 109 24.81 17.85 10.74
CA GLY A 109 25.15 17.94 12.17
C GLY A 109 23.95 18.21 13.08
N VAL A 110 22.75 17.78 12.69
CA VAL A 110 21.51 18.08 13.42
C VAL A 110 20.82 16.84 14.01
N GLY A 111 21.00 15.65 13.44
CA GLY A 111 20.22 14.47 13.79
C GLY A 111 20.38 14.04 15.25
N LEU A 112 21.61 13.94 15.74
CA LEU A 112 21.89 13.61 17.14
C LEU A 112 21.35 14.68 18.08
N THR A 113 21.70 15.94 17.86
CA THR A 113 21.29 17.08 18.68
C THR A 113 19.77 17.21 18.73
N THR A 114 19.08 17.15 17.58
CA THR A 114 17.62 17.25 17.55
C THR A 114 16.95 16.08 18.28
N THR A 115 17.48 14.86 18.16
CA THR A 115 16.97 13.70 18.91
C THR A 115 17.09 13.92 20.42
N ILE A 116 18.24 14.37 20.92
CA ILE A 116 18.43 14.68 22.36
C ILE A 116 17.46 15.77 22.82
N LEU A 117 17.40 16.89 22.09
CA LEU A 117 16.59 18.06 22.47
C LEU A 117 15.07 17.78 22.41
N THR A 118 14.62 16.84 21.60
CA THR A 118 13.20 16.45 21.45
C THR A 118 12.81 15.21 22.27
N SER A 119 13.73 14.68 23.07
CA SER A 119 13.48 13.52 23.94
C SER A 119 12.87 13.94 25.28
N GLU A 120 11.97 13.11 25.82
CA GLU A 120 11.56 13.13 27.22
C GLU A 120 12.70 12.69 28.15
N TYR A 121 13.42 11.66 27.69
CA TYR A 121 14.62 11.13 28.34
C TYR A 121 15.67 10.83 27.30
N ALA A 122 16.92 11.19 27.58
CA ALA A 122 18.06 10.71 26.82
C ALA A 122 19.27 10.56 27.73
N LYS A 123 20.07 9.50 27.47
CA LYS A 123 21.33 9.22 28.16
C LYS A 123 22.37 8.83 27.14
N VAL A 124 23.49 9.51 27.20
CA VAL A 124 24.64 9.26 26.34
C VAL A 124 25.79 8.76 27.20
N THR A 125 26.30 7.55 26.88
CA THR A 125 27.41 6.91 27.54
C THR A 125 28.50 6.60 26.50
N VAL A 126 29.72 7.00 26.75
CA VAL A 126 30.80 6.93 25.77
C VAL A 126 32.07 6.37 26.40
N GLY A 127 32.57 5.28 25.83
CA GLY A 127 33.90 4.76 26.11
C GLY A 127 34.93 5.37 25.15
N ARG A 128 35.95 6.03 25.69
CA ARG A 128 36.95 6.76 24.89
C ARG A 128 38.31 6.09 24.84
N PRO A 129 39.19 6.40 23.86
CA PRO A 129 40.52 5.83 23.77
C PRO A 129 41.42 6.10 24.97
N ASN A 130 41.11 7.10 25.80
CA ASN A 130 41.80 7.37 27.06
C ASN A 130 41.45 6.41 28.19
N GLY A 131 40.67 5.37 27.92
CA GLY A 131 40.26 4.35 28.88
C GLY A 131 39.15 4.78 29.84
N LYS A 132 38.53 5.93 29.64
CA LYS A 132 37.47 6.46 30.51
C LYS A 132 36.08 6.28 29.89
N ILE A 133 35.10 6.05 30.77
CA ILE A 133 33.68 6.05 30.39
C ILE A 133 33.08 7.36 30.87
N TYR A 134 32.55 8.11 29.90
CA TYR A 134 31.85 9.38 30.12
C TYR A 134 30.35 9.20 30.03
N GLN A 135 29.57 9.96 30.81
CA GLN A 135 28.10 9.92 30.77
C GLN A 135 27.50 11.31 31.00
N VAL A 136 26.42 11.58 30.28
CA VAL A 136 25.53 12.73 30.47
C VAL A 136 24.08 12.31 30.25
N GLU A 137 23.16 12.93 30.99
CA GLU A 137 21.71 12.63 30.95
C GLU A 137 20.90 13.88 30.69
N TYR A 138 19.79 13.73 29.95
CA TYR A 138 18.86 14.79 29.57
C TYR A 138 17.42 14.38 29.96
N ARG A 139 16.63 15.37 30.40
CA ARG A 139 15.20 15.25 30.66
C ARG A 139 14.45 16.38 29.98
N ASN A 140 13.47 16.05 29.13
CA ASN A 140 12.73 17.03 28.33
C ASN A 140 13.67 17.97 27.52
N GLY A 141 14.79 17.45 27.06
CA GLY A 141 15.81 18.20 26.36
C GLY A 141 16.70 19.08 27.24
N ASP A 142 16.57 19.03 28.58
CA ASP A 142 17.43 19.74 29.51
C ASP A 142 18.47 18.81 30.15
N ARG A 143 19.73 19.21 30.13
CA ARG A 143 20.82 18.52 30.79
C ARG A 143 20.57 18.43 32.31
N GLN A 144 20.74 17.26 32.89
CA GLN A 144 20.54 16.99 34.28
C GLN A 144 21.79 17.16 35.11
N TYR A 145 22.94 16.90 34.53
CA TYR A 145 24.26 17.07 35.12
C TYR A 145 25.31 17.21 34.02
N ASP A 146 26.43 17.85 34.34
CA ASP A 146 27.56 17.98 33.42
C ASP A 146 28.21 16.63 33.16
N LEU A 147 28.95 16.55 32.04
CA LEU A 147 29.67 15.34 31.68
C LEU A 147 30.52 14.81 32.83
N LYS A 148 30.31 13.56 33.21
CA LYS A 148 31.03 12.93 34.31
C LYS A 148 31.70 11.62 33.89
N ILE A 149 32.81 11.28 34.51
CA ILE A 149 33.44 9.97 34.40
C ILE A 149 32.72 9.03 35.35
N ILE A 150 32.24 7.90 34.83
CA ILE A 150 31.51 6.88 35.60
C ILE A 150 32.28 5.58 35.77
N GLY A 151 33.37 5.39 35.07
CA GLY A 151 34.19 4.17 35.12
C GLY A 151 35.33 4.17 34.10
N ASP A 152 35.98 3.01 34.00
CA ASP A 152 37.05 2.72 33.06
C ASP A 152 36.62 1.64 32.05
N THR A 153 37.21 1.64 30.87
CA THR A 153 36.96 0.68 29.79
C THR A 153 38.24 0.36 29.03
N ASP A 154 38.31 -0.86 28.50
CA ASP A 154 39.38 -1.35 27.62
C ASP A 154 39.00 -1.28 26.12
N TYR A 155 37.78 -0.86 25.81
CA TYR A 155 37.30 -0.66 24.44
C TYR A 155 36.53 0.64 24.30
N THR A 156 36.42 1.11 23.06
CA THR A 156 35.68 2.32 22.72
C THR A 156 34.27 1.99 22.27
N PHE A 157 33.32 2.88 22.59
CA PHE A 157 31.91 2.73 22.19
C PHE A 157 31.15 4.04 22.34
N THR A 158 30.02 4.15 21.63
CA THR A 158 28.96 5.13 21.92
C THR A 158 27.67 4.36 22.18
N GLU A 159 27.03 4.66 23.32
CA GLU A 159 25.72 4.14 23.68
C GLU A 159 24.76 5.29 23.92
N ILE A 160 23.66 5.32 23.17
CA ILE A 160 22.61 6.33 23.29
C ILE A 160 21.29 5.62 23.58
N GLU A 161 20.67 6.01 24.69
CA GLU A 161 19.38 5.53 25.15
C GLU A 161 18.42 6.71 25.20
N TRP A 162 17.23 6.61 24.58
CA TRP A 162 16.29 7.73 24.54
C TRP A 162 14.83 7.27 24.49
N THR A 163 13.96 8.20 24.90
CA THR A 163 12.50 8.14 24.75
C THR A 163 12.04 9.45 24.13
N SER A 164 11.34 9.39 23.00
CA SER A 164 10.79 10.58 22.34
C SER A 164 9.69 11.24 23.18
N ASP A 165 9.62 12.57 23.19
CA ASP A 165 8.67 13.32 24.05
C ASP A 165 7.31 13.46 23.38
N LYS A 166 6.24 12.95 24.02
CA LYS A 166 4.83 13.12 23.58
C LYS A 166 4.35 14.57 23.54
N LYS A 167 5.05 15.51 24.16
CA LYS A 167 4.76 16.95 24.02
C LYS A 167 5.29 17.52 22.69
N VAL A 168 6.16 16.79 22.02
CA VAL A 168 6.79 17.18 20.75
C VAL A 168 6.25 16.35 19.61
N PHE A 169 6.11 15.04 19.81
CA PHE A 169 5.60 14.08 18.83
C PHE A 169 4.19 13.62 19.21
N SER A 170 3.41 13.24 18.22
CA SER A 170 2.06 12.71 18.42
C SER A 170 2.03 11.31 19.03
N ASP A 171 3.13 10.56 18.91
CA ASP A 171 3.34 9.23 19.50
C ASP A 171 4.81 9.05 19.88
N ASN A 172 5.11 8.01 20.68
CA ASN A 172 6.46 7.65 21.11
C ASN A 172 6.65 6.14 21.32
N VAL A 173 5.72 5.31 20.82
CA VAL A 173 5.81 3.85 20.91
C VAL A 173 6.40 3.31 19.62
N PHE A 174 7.61 2.75 19.69
CA PHE A 174 8.28 2.16 18.53
C PHE A 174 7.71 0.77 18.22
N SER A 175 7.47 0.51 16.94
CA SER A 175 7.13 -0.82 16.43
C SER A 175 8.39 -1.68 16.35
N TRP A 176 8.35 -2.88 16.93
CA TRP A 176 9.43 -3.86 16.81
C TRP A 176 9.67 -4.26 15.36
N GLU A 177 8.59 -4.44 14.61
CA GLU A 177 8.64 -4.80 13.19
C GLU A 177 9.33 -3.71 12.35
N ASP A 178 9.02 -2.42 12.59
CA ASP A 178 9.65 -1.30 11.88
C ASP A 178 11.15 -1.19 12.21
N ILE A 179 11.53 -1.40 13.48
CA ILE A 179 12.94 -1.46 13.89
C ILE A 179 13.63 -2.60 13.15
N CYS A 180 13.10 -3.82 13.21
CA CYS A 180 13.65 -5.00 12.56
C CYS A 180 13.77 -4.81 11.04
N SER A 181 12.75 -4.30 10.39
CA SER A 181 12.76 -4.03 8.94
C SER A 181 13.84 -3.03 8.54
N THR A 182 13.94 -1.93 9.31
CA THR A 182 14.98 -0.90 9.08
C THR A 182 16.37 -1.47 9.27
N VAL A 183 16.61 -2.12 10.40
CA VAL A 183 17.92 -2.71 10.73
C VAL A 183 18.32 -3.79 9.72
N ASN A 184 17.38 -4.63 9.32
CA ASN A 184 17.60 -5.68 8.33
C ASN A 184 18.16 -5.12 7.01
N SER A 185 17.54 -4.06 6.48
CA SER A 185 18.04 -3.38 5.28
C SER A 185 19.40 -2.72 5.50
N GLN A 186 19.60 -2.06 6.64
CA GLN A 186 20.85 -1.38 6.97
C GLN A 186 22.03 -2.35 7.14
N ALA A 187 21.80 -3.51 7.78
CA ALA A 187 22.83 -4.56 7.89
C ALA A 187 23.28 -5.06 6.52
N ALA A 188 22.35 -5.22 5.57
CA ALA A 188 22.66 -5.69 4.22
C ALA A 188 23.47 -4.70 3.40
N ILE A 189 23.14 -3.39 3.47
CA ILE A 189 23.82 -2.34 2.66
C ILE A 189 25.13 -1.86 3.26
N SER A 190 25.31 -1.97 4.59
CA SER A 190 26.52 -1.54 5.29
C SER A 190 27.52 -2.68 5.53
N ASN A 191 27.09 -3.92 5.40
CA ASN A 191 27.87 -5.12 5.74
C ASN A 191 28.31 -5.14 7.22
N VAL A 192 27.52 -4.55 8.11
CA VAL A 192 27.72 -4.50 9.57
C VAL A 192 26.80 -5.52 10.23
N SER A 193 27.27 -6.18 11.29
CA SER A 193 26.43 -7.04 12.13
C SER A 193 25.61 -6.18 13.07
N ILE A 194 24.27 -6.26 12.97
CA ILE A 194 23.38 -5.51 13.85
C ILE A 194 22.52 -6.49 14.66
N ILE A 195 22.65 -6.44 15.98
CA ILE A 195 21.93 -7.27 16.92
C ILE A 195 20.78 -6.48 17.49
N CYS A 196 19.55 -6.96 17.30
CA CYS A 196 18.34 -6.37 17.86
C CYS A 196 17.79 -7.21 18.99
N THR A 197 17.44 -6.59 20.11
CA THR A 197 16.84 -7.25 21.28
C THR A 197 15.53 -6.54 21.65
N ASN A 198 14.44 -7.30 21.73
CA ASN A 198 13.19 -6.86 22.30
C ASN A 198 13.14 -7.30 23.77
N GLU A 199 13.13 -6.36 24.71
CA GLU A 199 13.16 -6.66 26.15
C GLU A 199 11.80 -7.17 26.67
N ASP A 200 10.70 -6.97 25.95
CA ASP A 200 9.37 -7.49 26.30
C ASP A 200 9.26 -8.99 26.03
N THR A 201 9.62 -9.39 24.80
CA THR A 201 9.54 -10.80 24.36
C THR A 201 10.81 -11.59 24.64
N ASN A 202 11.90 -10.95 25.05
CA ASN A 202 13.26 -11.50 25.12
C ASN A 202 13.77 -12.05 23.79
N GLU A 203 13.19 -11.61 22.68
CA GLU A 203 13.62 -11.98 21.34
C GLU A 203 14.92 -11.25 20.98
N THR A 204 15.90 -11.99 20.44
CA THR A 204 17.15 -11.41 19.93
C THR A 204 17.40 -11.91 18.53
N ILE A 205 17.56 -10.98 17.59
CA ILE A 205 17.81 -11.26 16.18
C ILE A 205 19.15 -10.63 15.78
N ASN A 206 20.01 -11.42 15.14
CA ASN A 206 21.27 -10.92 14.57
C ASN A 206 21.14 -10.82 13.04
N TYR A 207 21.18 -9.61 12.53
CA TYR A 207 21.20 -9.33 11.09
C TYR A 207 22.64 -9.23 10.61
N LYS A 208 23.07 -10.20 9.82
CA LYS A 208 24.38 -10.23 9.17
C LYS A 208 24.25 -10.84 7.79
N TYR A 209 24.89 -10.22 6.81
CA TYR A 209 24.85 -10.63 5.42
C TYR A 209 26.27 -10.86 4.88
N ASN A 210 26.58 -12.09 4.49
CA ASN A 210 27.89 -12.43 3.95
C ASN A 210 28.04 -11.97 2.48
N GLU A 211 26.95 -12.04 1.70
CA GLU A 211 26.88 -11.59 0.32
C GLU A 211 26.17 -10.22 0.18
N GLY A 212 25.97 -9.49 1.30
CA GLY A 212 25.40 -8.15 1.33
C GLY A 212 24.01 -8.08 0.70
N ILE A 213 23.82 -7.10 -0.19
CA ILE A 213 22.49 -6.83 -0.80
C ILE A 213 21.99 -7.95 -1.73
N LYS A 214 22.85 -8.86 -2.20
CA LYS A 214 22.42 -10.03 -2.98
C LYS A 214 21.62 -10.99 -2.11
N GLU A 215 22.22 -11.43 -1.01
CA GLU A 215 21.57 -12.33 -0.04
C GLU A 215 20.29 -11.70 0.55
N TYR A 216 20.33 -10.37 0.76
CA TYR A 216 19.17 -9.61 1.22
C TYR A 216 18.03 -9.65 0.19
N LEU A 217 18.31 -9.38 -1.08
CA LEU A 217 17.31 -9.42 -2.14
C LEU A 217 16.71 -10.82 -2.31
N GLU A 218 17.54 -11.89 -2.21
CA GLU A 218 17.08 -13.28 -2.26
C GLU A 218 16.05 -13.59 -1.16
N LYS A 219 16.28 -13.08 0.06
CA LYS A 219 15.36 -13.25 1.20
C LYS A 219 14.06 -12.45 1.07
N LEU A 220 14.09 -11.32 0.35
CA LEU A 220 12.92 -10.45 0.15
C LEU A 220 11.95 -10.95 -0.92
N ILE A 221 12.38 -11.85 -1.83
CA ILE A 221 11.53 -12.35 -2.91
C ILE A 221 10.81 -13.63 -2.47
N PRO A 222 9.53 -13.57 -2.05
CA PRO A 222 8.86 -14.68 -1.38
C PRO A 222 8.63 -15.91 -2.28
N ASN A 223 8.53 -15.69 -3.60
CA ASN A 223 8.28 -16.75 -4.58
C ASN A 223 9.52 -17.10 -5.43
N GLY A 224 10.69 -16.62 -5.00
CA GLY A 224 11.93 -16.77 -5.73
C GLY A 224 12.05 -15.93 -7.00
N SER A 225 13.24 -15.84 -7.54
CA SER A 225 13.54 -15.17 -8.79
C SER A 225 13.48 -16.14 -9.98
N ASN A 226 13.02 -15.68 -11.15
CA ASN A 226 13.06 -16.46 -12.39
C ASN A 226 14.46 -16.51 -13.02
N THR A 227 15.32 -15.58 -12.62
CA THR A 227 16.72 -15.48 -13.02
C THR A 227 17.62 -15.66 -11.80
N HIS A 228 18.89 -15.90 -12.00
CA HIS A 228 19.85 -15.79 -10.90
C HIS A 228 19.84 -14.36 -10.38
N ILE A 229 20.02 -14.19 -9.06
CA ILE A 229 20.24 -12.87 -8.48
C ILE A 229 21.72 -12.53 -8.69
N GLU A 230 21.94 -11.48 -9.47
CA GLU A 230 23.28 -10.95 -9.76
C GLU A 230 23.58 -9.75 -8.87
N ARG A 231 24.84 -9.59 -8.50
CA ARG A 231 25.36 -8.42 -7.80
C ARG A 231 26.65 -7.97 -8.41
N PHE A 232 26.80 -6.68 -8.58
CA PHE A 232 28.07 -6.06 -8.95
C PHE A 232 28.27 -4.74 -8.20
N THR A 233 29.54 -4.33 -8.14
CA THR A 233 29.91 -3.02 -7.63
C THR A 233 30.70 -2.26 -8.70
N LYS A 234 30.47 -0.96 -8.81
CA LYS A 234 31.17 -0.10 -9.75
C LYS A 234 31.33 1.30 -9.20
N SER A 235 32.41 1.96 -9.55
CA SER A 235 32.62 3.37 -9.21
C SER A 235 32.93 4.18 -10.47
N GLN A 236 32.49 5.45 -10.45
CA GLN A 236 32.69 6.40 -11.54
C GLN A 236 32.91 7.80 -10.95
N GLU A 237 33.76 8.58 -11.57
CA GLU A 237 33.96 9.99 -11.25
C GLU A 237 33.17 10.82 -12.27
N ILE A 238 32.39 11.79 -11.78
CA ILE A 238 31.55 12.65 -12.61
C ILE A 238 31.74 14.10 -12.21
N GLU A 239 32.04 14.93 -13.20
CA GLU A 239 32.04 16.37 -13.01
C GLU A 239 30.61 16.91 -13.01
N PHE A 240 30.29 17.74 -12.03
CA PHE A 240 29.01 18.41 -11.93
C PHE A 240 29.17 19.86 -11.45
N PHE A 241 28.18 20.70 -11.72
CA PHE A 241 28.17 22.09 -11.28
C PHE A 241 27.47 22.23 -9.94
N LYS A 242 28.12 22.85 -8.96
CA LYS A 242 27.54 23.26 -7.68
C LYS A 242 27.66 24.79 -7.58
N GLY A 243 26.58 25.49 -7.94
CA GLY A 243 26.66 26.93 -8.14
C GLY A 243 27.56 27.28 -9.34
N GLU A 244 28.56 28.08 -9.11
CA GLU A 244 29.57 28.48 -10.14
C GLU A 244 30.81 27.56 -10.17
N GLU A 245 30.93 26.61 -9.26
CA GLU A 245 32.08 25.72 -9.14
C GLU A 245 31.83 24.37 -9.81
N THR A 246 32.79 23.87 -10.56
CA THR A 246 32.83 22.49 -11.03
C THR A 246 33.42 21.63 -9.91
N LYS A 247 32.66 20.63 -9.49
CA LYS A 247 33.04 19.62 -8.50
C LYS A 247 33.15 18.24 -9.16
N LEU A 248 34.03 17.41 -8.62
CA LEU A 248 34.15 16.01 -9.03
C LEU A 248 33.51 15.13 -7.98
N ASP A 249 32.39 14.48 -8.32
CA ASP A 249 31.73 13.50 -7.44
C ASP A 249 32.23 12.10 -7.78
N LYS A 250 32.73 11.40 -6.77
CA LYS A 250 33.06 9.99 -6.89
C LYS A 250 31.86 9.17 -6.47
N ILE A 251 31.18 8.58 -7.43
CA ILE A 251 29.97 7.79 -7.21
C ILE A 251 30.36 6.31 -7.14
N TYR A 252 29.88 5.61 -6.13
CA TYR A 252 30.00 4.17 -5.98
C TYR A 252 28.60 3.55 -5.97
N LEU A 253 28.39 2.55 -6.82
CA LEU A 253 27.15 1.79 -6.92
C LEU A 253 27.40 0.33 -6.51
N ASP A 254 26.64 -0.15 -5.53
CA ASP A 254 26.45 -1.56 -5.22
C ASP A 254 25.04 -1.94 -5.65
N PHE A 255 24.90 -2.85 -6.60
CA PHE A 255 23.65 -3.16 -7.27
C PHE A 255 23.41 -4.65 -7.35
N ALA A 256 22.25 -5.09 -6.85
CA ALA A 256 21.77 -6.47 -7.00
C ALA A 256 20.45 -6.49 -7.73
N PHE A 257 20.24 -7.46 -8.63
CA PHE A 257 19.02 -7.56 -9.43
C PHE A 257 18.66 -9.00 -9.80
N GLY A 258 17.38 -9.21 -10.10
CA GLY A 258 16.81 -10.43 -10.65
C GLY A 258 15.40 -10.19 -11.18
N MET A 259 14.82 -11.14 -11.88
CA MET A 259 13.49 -10.99 -12.46
C MET A 259 12.47 -11.87 -11.74
N THR A 260 11.24 -11.36 -11.57
CA THR A 260 10.09 -12.16 -11.11
C THR A 260 8.95 -12.15 -12.14
N ASN A 261 8.17 -13.23 -12.14
CA ASN A 261 6.91 -13.30 -12.89
C ASN A 261 5.70 -13.52 -11.97
N LYS A 262 5.92 -13.52 -10.66
CA LYS A 262 4.89 -13.75 -9.63
C LYS A 262 4.99 -12.69 -8.55
N GLY A 263 3.86 -12.08 -8.25
CA GLY A 263 3.78 -11.05 -7.22
C GLY A 263 4.34 -9.69 -7.65
N GLU A 264 4.37 -8.77 -6.72
CA GLU A 264 4.96 -7.45 -6.94
C GLU A 264 6.48 -7.52 -6.83
N PRO A 265 7.23 -6.86 -7.72
CA PRO A 265 8.69 -6.85 -7.64
C PRO A 265 9.19 -6.00 -6.47
N VAL A 266 10.28 -6.45 -5.86
CA VAL A 266 11.00 -5.72 -4.81
C VAL A 266 11.93 -4.70 -5.46
N GLN A 267 11.77 -3.43 -5.10
CA GLN A 267 12.57 -2.32 -5.63
C GLN A 267 12.97 -1.39 -4.51
N MET A 268 14.27 -1.25 -4.28
CA MET A 268 14.80 -0.44 -3.18
C MET A 268 15.98 0.40 -3.65
N ASP A 269 15.88 1.70 -3.43
CA ASP A 269 16.94 2.67 -3.69
C ASP A 269 17.49 3.22 -2.38
N PHE A 270 18.83 3.24 -2.26
CA PHE A 270 19.53 3.87 -1.16
C PHE A 270 20.54 4.90 -1.68
N LEU A 271 20.67 6.01 -0.97
CA LEU A 271 21.72 7.01 -1.18
C LEU A 271 22.45 7.23 0.14
N ASN A 272 23.77 6.93 0.19
CA ASN A 272 24.57 6.98 1.41
C ASN A 272 23.83 6.33 2.60
N SER A 273 23.31 5.13 2.41
CA SER A 273 22.50 4.36 3.38
C SER A 273 21.10 4.91 3.70
N SER A 274 20.69 6.09 3.21
CA SER A 274 19.30 6.56 3.33
C SER A 274 18.37 5.83 2.36
N ASN A 275 17.30 5.23 2.87
CA ASN A 275 16.28 4.57 2.05
C ASN A 275 15.38 5.61 1.35
N LEU A 276 15.38 5.60 0.01
CA LEU A 276 14.63 6.53 -0.83
C LEU A 276 13.24 5.96 -1.17
N THR A 277 12.29 6.09 -0.23
CA THR A 277 10.95 5.49 -0.37
C THR A 277 10.09 6.11 -1.49
N TYR A 278 10.42 7.30 -1.98
CA TYR A 278 9.67 7.98 -3.06
C TYR A 278 10.38 7.90 -4.42
N PHE A 279 11.40 7.08 -4.53
CA PHE A 279 12.20 6.92 -5.73
C PHE A 279 12.73 8.28 -6.29
N GLY A 280 13.31 8.25 -7.48
CA GLY A 280 13.83 9.45 -8.12
C GLY A 280 14.84 9.13 -9.22
N THR A 281 15.90 9.93 -9.31
CA THR A 281 16.89 9.83 -10.39
C THR A 281 17.66 8.50 -10.39
N ILE A 282 17.83 7.83 -9.25
CA ILE A 282 18.43 6.49 -9.17
C ILE A 282 17.55 5.47 -9.90
N GLN A 283 16.26 5.36 -9.53
CA GLN A 283 15.33 4.46 -10.21
C GLN A 283 15.25 4.77 -11.72
N GLU A 284 15.19 6.04 -12.09
CA GLU A 284 15.20 6.42 -13.50
C GLU A 284 16.43 5.92 -14.25
N GLY A 285 17.61 5.96 -13.62
CA GLY A 285 18.86 5.43 -14.15
C GLY A 285 18.79 3.91 -14.34
N VAL A 286 18.30 3.18 -13.31
CA VAL A 286 18.09 1.73 -13.37
C VAL A 286 17.16 1.36 -14.52
N MET A 287 15.99 2.00 -14.60
CA MET A 287 15.01 1.69 -15.64
C MET A 287 15.54 2.00 -17.04
N ASN A 288 16.22 3.12 -17.21
CA ASN A 288 16.78 3.52 -18.50
C ASN A 288 17.85 2.52 -19.00
N SER A 289 18.70 2.03 -18.11
CA SER A 289 19.74 1.04 -18.46
C SER A 289 19.15 -0.28 -18.92
N PHE A 290 18.22 -0.88 -18.13
CA PHE A 290 17.57 -2.13 -18.51
C PHE A 290 16.73 -1.97 -19.78
N ARG A 291 15.93 -0.91 -19.89
CA ARG A 291 15.15 -0.63 -21.09
C ARG A 291 16.03 -0.55 -22.32
N THR A 292 17.14 0.16 -22.26
CA THR A 292 18.04 0.34 -23.41
C THR A 292 18.70 -0.96 -23.81
N MET A 293 19.23 -1.71 -22.84
CA MET A 293 19.92 -2.97 -23.08
C MET A 293 18.97 -4.05 -23.60
N VAL A 294 17.84 -4.22 -22.95
CA VAL A 294 16.83 -5.21 -23.37
C VAL A 294 16.24 -4.86 -24.74
N HIS A 295 15.99 -3.56 -25.01
CA HIS A 295 15.54 -3.15 -26.35
C HIS A 295 16.57 -3.52 -27.43
N SER A 296 17.85 -3.24 -27.19
CA SER A 296 18.95 -3.61 -28.12
C SER A 296 19.00 -5.13 -28.34
N TYR A 297 18.91 -5.92 -27.25
CA TYR A 297 18.91 -7.38 -27.31
C TYR A 297 17.71 -7.94 -28.08
N LEU A 298 16.50 -7.47 -27.79
CA LEU A 298 15.27 -7.88 -28.47
C LEU A 298 15.33 -7.59 -29.99
N ARG A 299 15.89 -6.44 -30.34
CA ARG A 299 16.07 -6.04 -31.76
C ARG A 299 17.11 -6.90 -32.45
N SER A 300 18.28 -7.10 -31.86
CA SER A 300 19.36 -7.89 -32.45
C SER A 300 19.00 -9.36 -32.65
N ASN A 301 18.15 -9.91 -31.80
CA ASN A 301 17.68 -11.30 -31.88
C ASN A 301 16.33 -11.44 -32.58
N ASN A 302 15.81 -10.40 -33.25
CA ASN A 302 14.55 -10.41 -34.03
C ASN A 302 13.33 -10.89 -33.21
N LEU A 303 13.26 -10.56 -31.91
CA LEU A 303 12.19 -10.98 -30.99
C LEU A 303 10.94 -10.09 -31.05
N TYR A 304 11.06 -8.88 -31.59
CA TYR A 304 9.91 -8.03 -31.90
C TYR A 304 9.18 -8.52 -33.15
N THR A 305 7.86 -8.42 -33.15
CA THR A 305 7.05 -8.60 -34.33
C THR A 305 7.12 -7.38 -35.28
N LYS A 306 6.69 -7.50 -36.51
CA LYS A 306 6.68 -6.41 -37.49
C LYS A 306 5.81 -5.25 -36.97
N ASN A 307 6.36 -4.04 -36.94
CA ASN A 307 5.72 -2.81 -36.41
C ASN A 307 5.41 -2.81 -34.89
N GLU A 308 6.00 -3.71 -34.13
CA GLU A 308 5.85 -3.72 -32.67
C GLU A 308 6.57 -2.52 -32.04
N LYS A 309 5.87 -1.78 -31.16
CA LYS A 309 6.48 -0.66 -30.40
C LYS A 309 7.57 -1.15 -29.47
N GLN A 310 8.47 -0.26 -29.10
CA GLN A 310 9.53 -0.55 -28.12
C GLN A 310 8.95 -0.75 -26.71
N ILE A 311 9.70 -1.47 -25.87
CA ILE A 311 9.43 -1.58 -24.42
C ILE A 311 9.57 -0.21 -23.76
N THR A 312 8.87 -0.03 -22.64
CA THR A 312 8.89 1.17 -21.80
C THR A 312 9.49 0.88 -20.42
N ASN A 313 9.72 1.90 -19.62
CA ASN A 313 10.17 1.74 -18.24
C ASN A 313 9.16 0.94 -17.39
N ASP A 314 7.85 1.12 -17.63
CA ASP A 314 6.80 0.36 -16.93
C ASP A 314 6.89 -1.15 -17.18
N ASP A 315 7.32 -1.55 -18.38
CA ASP A 315 7.49 -2.95 -18.72
C ASP A 315 8.67 -3.59 -17.98
N VAL A 316 9.70 -2.80 -17.67
CA VAL A 316 10.84 -3.19 -16.81
C VAL A 316 10.41 -3.24 -15.35
N LEU A 317 9.77 -2.18 -14.86
CA LEU A 317 9.27 -2.06 -13.48
C LEU A 317 8.40 -3.24 -13.07
N ALA A 318 7.61 -3.78 -14.00
CA ALA A 318 6.63 -4.83 -13.71
C ALA A 318 7.25 -6.16 -13.26
N SER A 319 8.56 -6.38 -13.42
CA SER A 319 9.20 -7.65 -13.06
C SER A 319 10.64 -7.54 -12.55
N LEU A 320 11.25 -6.36 -12.57
CA LEU A 320 12.62 -6.18 -12.10
C LEU A 320 12.65 -6.05 -10.57
N ASN A 321 13.19 -7.05 -9.90
CA ASN A 321 13.60 -6.93 -8.49
C ASN A 321 15.00 -6.33 -8.45
N TYR A 322 15.22 -5.34 -7.59
CA TYR A 322 16.57 -4.81 -7.38
C TYR A 322 16.73 -4.12 -6.02
N VAL A 323 17.98 -4.07 -5.57
CA VAL A 323 18.47 -3.19 -4.52
C VAL A 323 19.63 -2.38 -5.10
N ALA A 324 19.50 -1.07 -5.09
CA ALA A 324 20.54 -0.13 -5.51
C ALA A 324 21.03 0.67 -4.31
N ASN A 325 22.29 0.53 -3.96
CA ASN A 325 22.95 1.34 -2.94
C ASN A 325 23.97 2.25 -3.60
N LEU A 326 23.58 3.51 -3.81
CA LEU A 326 24.42 4.54 -4.37
C LEU A 326 25.15 5.30 -3.25
N LYS A 327 26.44 5.52 -3.40
CA LYS A 327 27.22 6.40 -2.51
C LYS A 327 27.79 7.55 -3.32
N SER A 328 27.64 8.77 -2.80
CA SER A 328 28.13 10.02 -3.37
C SER A 328 28.88 10.82 -2.32
N LEU A 329 29.93 11.51 -2.72
CA LEU A 329 30.65 12.46 -1.85
C LEU A 329 29.85 13.75 -1.61
N TYR A 330 28.87 14.03 -2.48
CA TYR A 330 28.02 15.22 -2.41
C TYR A 330 26.53 14.84 -2.41
N PRO A 331 26.07 14.03 -1.43
CA PRO A 331 24.68 13.59 -1.43
C PRO A 331 23.73 14.77 -1.23
N GLU A 332 22.68 14.82 -2.06
CA GLU A 332 21.65 15.85 -2.00
C GLU A 332 20.27 15.20 -2.04
N TYR A 333 19.40 15.65 -1.14
CA TYR A 333 18.05 15.16 -0.97
C TYR A 333 17.04 16.29 -1.16
N GLU A 334 15.81 15.96 -1.60
CA GLU A 334 14.74 16.93 -1.77
C GLU A 334 14.37 17.64 -0.45
N ASN A 335 14.55 16.95 0.68
CA ASN A 335 14.24 17.49 2.02
C ASN A 335 15.05 16.75 3.11
N GLN A 336 14.97 17.25 4.36
CA GLN A 336 15.71 16.72 5.51
C GLN A 336 15.38 15.27 5.86
N ILE A 337 14.17 14.77 5.55
CA ILE A 337 13.79 13.37 5.81
C ILE A 337 14.44 12.36 4.85
N LYS A 338 15.22 12.81 3.88
CA LYS A 338 16.09 12.03 2.99
C LYS A 338 15.39 10.89 2.23
N LYS A 339 14.11 11.08 1.85
CA LYS A 339 13.31 10.03 1.19
C LYS A 339 13.34 10.06 -0.34
N LYS A 340 13.96 11.08 -0.95
CA LYS A 340 14.02 11.26 -2.39
C LYS A 340 15.23 12.10 -2.80
N THR A 341 15.81 11.77 -3.95
CA THR A 341 16.80 12.60 -4.63
C THR A 341 16.36 12.90 -6.07
N LEU A 342 16.68 14.12 -6.53
CA LEU A 342 16.41 14.58 -7.90
C LEU A 342 17.67 15.02 -8.63
N VAL A 343 18.84 14.71 -8.09
CA VAL A 343 20.13 15.07 -8.65
C VAL A 343 20.33 14.43 -10.03
N PRO A 344 20.47 15.21 -11.12
CA PRO A 344 20.44 14.67 -12.48
C PRO A 344 21.59 13.73 -12.80
N HIS A 345 22.83 14.05 -12.35
CA HIS A 345 24.00 13.25 -12.65
C HIS A 345 23.97 11.85 -12.02
N TYR A 346 23.16 11.60 -10.98
CA TYR A 346 22.94 10.24 -10.47
C TYR A 346 22.25 9.34 -11.47
N LYS A 347 21.25 9.86 -12.20
CA LYS A 347 20.57 9.11 -13.27
C LYS A 347 21.56 8.69 -14.36
N GLU A 348 22.42 9.60 -14.77
CA GLU A 348 23.41 9.35 -15.82
C GLU A 348 24.44 8.32 -15.35
N ALA A 349 25.02 8.53 -14.15
CA ALA A 349 25.98 7.61 -13.55
C ALA A 349 25.43 6.19 -13.39
N VAL A 350 24.27 6.06 -12.76
CA VAL A 350 23.62 4.76 -12.53
C VAL A 350 23.30 4.09 -13.86
N SER A 351 22.76 4.84 -14.83
CA SER A 351 22.44 4.30 -16.15
C SER A 351 23.68 3.77 -16.87
N GLU A 352 24.78 4.50 -16.84
CA GLU A 352 26.01 4.12 -17.51
C GLU A 352 26.69 2.93 -16.82
N MET A 353 26.79 2.95 -15.48
CA MET A 353 27.38 1.85 -14.71
C MET A 353 26.63 0.54 -14.91
N ILE A 354 25.30 0.55 -14.84
CA ILE A 354 24.48 -0.65 -15.04
C ILE A 354 24.54 -1.11 -16.50
N LYS A 355 24.42 -0.18 -17.45
CA LYS A 355 24.47 -0.51 -18.87
C LYS A 355 25.78 -1.20 -19.23
N SER A 356 26.92 -0.66 -18.83
CA SER A 356 28.22 -1.24 -19.11
C SER A 356 28.46 -2.61 -18.45
N TYR A 357 27.80 -2.88 -17.31
CA TYR A 357 27.79 -4.23 -16.73
C TYR A 357 26.90 -5.17 -17.55
N LEU A 358 25.68 -4.76 -17.88
CA LEU A 358 24.74 -5.57 -18.63
C LEU A 358 25.24 -5.92 -20.04
N GLU A 359 26.01 -5.06 -20.69
CA GLU A 359 26.64 -5.33 -21.99
C GLU A 359 27.51 -6.60 -21.93
N ILE A 360 28.33 -6.73 -20.91
CA ILE A 360 29.19 -7.90 -20.69
C ILE A 360 28.32 -9.10 -20.23
N TYR A 361 27.47 -8.89 -19.26
CA TYR A 361 26.62 -9.92 -18.67
C TYR A 361 25.72 -10.61 -19.71
N PHE A 362 25.14 -9.86 -20.65
CA PHE A 362 24.27 -10.41 -21.70
C PHE A 362 25.03 -11.22 -22.74
N ILE A 363 26.31 -10.95 -22.94
CA ILE A 363 27.18 -11.74 -23.82
C ILE A 363 27.57 -13.06 -23.13
N GLU A 364 28.00 -12.97 -21.87
CA GLU A 364 28.51 -14.12 -21.11
C GLU A 364 27.36 -15.05 -20.64
N ASN A 365 26.19 -14.49 -20.32
CA ASN A 365 25.05 -15.22 -19.73
C ASN A 365 23.82 -15.19 -20.64
N LYS A 366 23.96 -15.70 -21.86
CA LYS A 366 22.91 -15.65 -22.90
C LYS A 366 21.56 -16.22 -22.44
N ILE A 367 21.56 -17.29 -21.62
CA ILE A 367 20.31 -17.91 -21.12
C ILE A 367 19.58 -16.92 -20.20
N GLU A 368 20.30 -16.24 -19.31
CA GLU A 368 19.71 -15.25 -18.38
C GLU A 368 19.28 -13.99 -19.13
N ALA A 369 20.08 -13.51 -20.10
CA ALA A 369 19.71 -12.40 -20.98
C ALA A 369 18.40 -12.67 -21.74
N ASP A 370 18.23 -13.91 -22.22
CA ASP A 370 17.00 -14.37 -22.86
C ASP A 370 15.80 -14.34 -21.90
N LYS A 371 15.96 -14.86 -20.68
CA LYS A 371 14.90 -14.86 -19.67
C LYS A 371 14.49 -13.43 -19.30
N ILE A 372 15.44 -12.55 -19.00
CA ILE A 372 15.22 -11.13 -18.68
C ILE A 372 14.45 -10.46 -19.81
N SER A 373 14.96 -10.59 -21.04
CA SER A 373 14.40 -9.88 -22.19
C SER A 373 13.01 -10.39 -22.57
N LYS A 374 12.79 -11.70 -22.53
CA LYS A 374 11.48 -12.32 -22.79
C LYS A 374 10.45 -11.95 -21.73
N GLN A 375 10.84 -11.90 -20.44
CA GLN A 375 9.93 -11.49 -19.36
C GLN A 375 9.45 -10.05 -19.57
N ILE A 376 10.35 -9.12 -19.86
CA ILE A 376 10.01 -7.72 -20.12
C ILE A 376 9.14 -7.57 -21.39
N LEU A 377 9.40 -8.38 -22.43
CA LEU A 377 8.57 -8.39 -23.63
C LEU A 377 7.16 -8.93 -23.36
N ILE A 378 7.03 -9.94 -22.49
CA ILE A 378 5.73 -10.47 -22.03
C ILE A 378 4.96 -9.38 -21.30
N ASN A 379 5.60 -8.66 -20.38
CA ASN A 379 4.99 -7.55 -19.62
C ASN A 379 4.44 -6.48 -20.58
N LYS A 380 5.26 -6.07 -21.56
CA LYS A 380 4.85 -5.12 -22.60
C LYS A 380 3.61 -5.60 -23.34
N ARG A 381 3.62 -6.83 -23.84
CA ARG A 381 2.49 -7.39 -24.62
C ARG A 381 1.23 -7.50 -23.79
N ALA A 382 1.36 -7.87 -22.51
CA ALA A 382 0.25 -7.90 -21.57
C ALA A 382 -0.32 -6.50 -21.32
N ARG A 383 0.54 -5.48 -21.08
CA ARG A 383 0.14 -4.09 -20.91
C ARG A 383 -0.55 -3.54 -22.16
N GLU A 384 0.02 -3.75 -23.36
CA GLU A 384 -0.59 -3.28 -24.62
C GLU A 384 -1.93 -3.93 -24.89
N LYS A 385 -2.08 -5.23 -24.58
CA LYS A 385 -3.36 -5.93 -24.69
C LYS A 385 -4.40 -5.32 -23.76
N SER A 386 -4.04 -5.07 -22.51
CA SER A 386 -4.92 -4.45 -21.53
C SER A 386 -5.35 -3.04 -21.96
N LEU A 387 -4.42 -2.22 -22.46
CA LEU A 387 -4.72 -0.87 -22.96
C LEU A 387 -5.68 -0.90 -24.17
N LYS A 388 -5.48 -1.81 -25.14
CA LYS A 388 -6.39 -1.97 -26.27
C LYS A 388 -7.79 -2.38 -25.84
N THR A 389 -7.88 -3.29 -24.87
CA THR A 389 -9.18 -3.69 -24.31
C THR A 389 -9.88 -2.50 -23.66
N MET A 390 -9.14 -1.70 -22.85
CA MET A 390 -9.67 -0.47 -22.22
C MET A 390 -10.11 0.57 -23.25
N GLU A 391 -9.33 0.81 -24.33
CA GLU A 391 -9.72 1.71 -25.42
C GLU A 391 -11.00 1.25 -26.11
N ASN A 392 -11.13 -0.03 -26.38
CA ASN A 392 -12.34 -0.61 -26.99
C ASN A 392 -13.56 -0.45 -26.07
N VAL A 393 -13.38 -0.64 -24.75
CA VAL A 393 -14.43 -0.41 -23.76
C VAL A 393 -14.81 1.07 -23.71
N LYS A 394 -13.82 1.97 -23.68
CA LYS A 394 -14.05 3.42 -23.69
C LYS A 394 -14.83 3.87 -24.93
N LYS A 395 -14.43 3.40 -26.13
CA LYS A 395 -15.19 3.67 -27.36
C LYS A 395 -16.63 3.20 -27.26
N LYS A 396 -16.84 1.95 -26.82
CA LYS A 396 -18.20 1.40 -26.62
C LYS A 396 -19.01 2.22 -25.62
N LEU A 397 -18.42 2.65 -24.50
CA LEU A 397 -19.09 3.46 -23.48
C LEU A 397 -19.32 4.90 -23.95
N THR A 398 -18.42 5.48 -24.76
CA THR A 398 -18.54 6.87 -25.24
C THR A 398 -19.47 7.00 -26.43
N GLU A 399 -19.50 6.01 -27.34
CA GLU A 399 -20.43 5.97 -28.47
C GLU A 399 -21.89 5.73 -28.05
N GLU A 400 -22.12 5.21 -26.83
CA GLU A 400 -23.43 4.75 -26.33
C GLU A 400 -24.09 5.65 -25.28
N ILE A 401 -23.54 6.82 -24.94
CA ILE A 401 -24.22 7.81 -24.07
C ILE A 401 -25.56 8.30 -24.66
N SER A 402 -25.82 8.02 -25.93
CA SER A 402 -27.10 8.32 -26.60
C SER A 402 -28.12 7.15 -26.63
N ILE A 403 -27.93 6.05 -25.88
CA ILE A 403 -28.62 4.78 -26.16
C ILE A 403 -29.26 4.15 -24.92
N PHE A 404 -29.87 4.89 -24.01
CA PHE A 404 -30.82 4.32 -23.04
C PHE A 404 -31.97 3.58 -23.77
N ASN A 405 -32.32 4.00 -24.97
CA ASN A 405 -33.39 3.39 -25.78
C ASN A 405 -33.04 2.06 -26.47
N LYS A 406 -31.84 1.47 -26.24
CA LYS A 406 -31.41 0.22 -26.91
C LYS A 406 -31.03 -0.92 -25.96
N ILE A 407 -31.19 -0.78 -24.65
CA ILE A 407 -30.94 -1.88 -23.71
C ILE A 407 -32.14 -2.83 -23.75
N GLU A 408 -31.91 -4.05 -24.24
CA GLU A 408 -32.96 -5.04 -24.42
C GLU A 408 -33.63 -5.44 -23.11
N GLY A 409 -34.93 -5.17 -23.01
CA GLY A 409 -35.74 -5.51 -21.84
C GLY A 409 -35.77 -4.44 -20.74
N PHE A 410 -35.01 -3.36 -20.87
CA PHE A 410 -35.10 -2.25 -19.92
C PHE A 410 -36.41 -1.48 -20.15
N ILE A 411 -37.14 -1.25 -19.06
CA ILE A 411 -38.35 -0.43 -19.04
C ILE A 411 -38.13 0.74 -18.12
N ASP A 412 -38.11 1.91 -18.71
CA ASP A 412 -37.75 3.16 -18.03
C ASP A 412 -38.88 3.75 -17.20
N CYS A 413 -38.55 4.71 -16.34
CA CYS A 413 -39.46 5.58 -15.62
C CYS A 413 -39.44 7.00 -16.22
N GLU A 414 -40.46 7.81 -15.86
CA GLU A 414 -40.60 9.14 -16.44
C GLU A 414 -39.51 10.13 -15.97
N ILE A 415 -39.08 10.06 -14.69
CA ILE A 415 -38.08 10.96 -14.16
C ILE A 415 -36.66 10.58 -14.60
N THR A 416 -35.85 11.59 -14.89
CA THR A 416 -34.48 11.41 -15.40
C THR A 416 -33.44 11.26 -14.28
N LYS A 417 -33.74 11.63 -13.03
CA LYS A 417 -32.83 11.52 -11.88
C LYS A 417 -33.63 11.31 -10.59
N GLY A 418 -33.08 10.51 -9.67
CA GLY A 418 -33.70 10.22 -8.38
C GLY A 418 -34.74 9.09 -8.42
N GLY A 419 -34.78 8.32 -9.51
CA GLY A 419 -35.66 7.15 -9.63
C GLY A 419 -35.12 5.89 -8.91
N GLU A 420 -35.93 4.84 -8.94
CA GLU A 420 -35.58 3.53 -8.39
C GLU A 420 -35.44 2.52 -9.54
N LEU A 421 -34.34 1.75 -9.54
CA LEU A 421 -34.11 0.70 -10.54
C LEU A 421 -34.31 -0.68 -9.91
N PHE A 422 -35.31 -1.41 -10.37
CA PHE A 422 -35.54 -2.82 -9.99
C PHE A 422 -34.81 -3.74 -10.95
N ILE A 423 -33.85 -4.51 -10.45
CA ILE A 423 -33.12 -5.54 -11.20
C ILE A 423 -33.76 -6.87 -10.88
N CYS A 424 -34.44 -7.50 -11.86
CA CYS A 424 -35.32 -8.65 -11.68
C CYS A 424 -34.69 -9.92 -12.25
N GLU A 425 -34.96 -11.06 -11.62
CA GLU A 425 -34.63 -12.37 -12.14
C GLU A 425 -35.53 -12.77 -13.32
N GLY A 426 -35.07 -12.49 -14.53
CA GLY A 426 -35.76 -12.88 -15.76
C GLY A 426 -36.95 -12.02 -16.16
N LYS A 427 -37.53 -12.35 -17.32
CA LYS A 427 -38.64 -11.58 -17.92
C LYS A 427 -39.96 -11.76 -17.21
N SER A 428 -40.17 -12.92 -16.56
CA SER A 428 -41.42 -13.18 -15.83
C SER A 428 -41.53 -12.28 -14.60
N ALA A 429 -40.47 -12.21 -13.79
CA ALA A 429 -40.38 -11.31 -12.63
C ALA A 429 -40.49 -9.84 -13.05
N LEU A 430 -39.86 -9.46 -14.17
CA LEU A 430 -40.01 -8.10 -14.72
C LEU A 430 -41.48 -7.79 -15.04
N GLY A 431 -42.23 -8.74 -15.60
CA GLY A 431 -43.66 -8.57 -15.89
C GLY A 431 -44.46 -8.22 -14.63
N SER A 432 -44.22 -8.91 -13.52
CA SER A 432 -44.86 -8.62 -12.23
C SER A 432 -44.47 -7.25 -11.69
N VAL A 433 -43.16 -6.88 -11.77
CA VAL A 433 -42.68 -5.57 -11.37
C VAL A 433 -43.31 -4.45 -12.19
N ILE A 434 -43.39 -4.60 -13.51
CA ILE A 434 -43.97 -3.57 -14.40
C ILE A 434 -45.46 -3.37 -14.15
N ASN A 435 -46.22 -4.44 -13.87
CA ASN A 435 -47.64 -4.35 -13.56
C ASN A 435 -47.94 -3.74 -12.16
N ALA A 436 -46.94 -3.77 -11.26
CA ALA A 436 -47.06 -3.29 -9.89
C ALA A 436 -46.40 -1.92 -9.64
N ARG A 437 -45.51 -1.45 -10.52
CA ARG A 437 -44.69 -0.26 -10.32
C ARG A 437 -45.46 1.06 -10.37
N ASP A 438 -44.84 2.09 -9.85
CA ASP A 438 -45.16 3.46 -10.17
C ASP A 438 -44.29 3.89 -11.36
N GLU A 439 -44.92 4.17 -12.51
CA GLU A 439 -44.18 4.50 -13.76
C GLU A 439 -43.45 5.82 -13.70
N VAL A 440 -43.82 6.70 -12.78
CA VAL A 440 -43.17 8.02 -12.65
C VAL A 440 -41.72 7.86 -12.21
N PHE A 441 -41.44 7.03 -11.21
CA PHE A 441 -40.09 6.96 -10.61
C PHE A 441 -39.46 5.56 -10.52
N GLN A 442 -40.18 4.50 -10.91
CA GLN A 442 -39.69 3.12 -10.84
C GLN A 442 -39.46 2.51 -12.22
N ALA A 443 -38.22 2.11 -12.46
CA ALA A 443 -37.76 1.44 -13.68
C ALA A 443 -37.47 -0.05 -13.40
N GLY A 444 -37.52 -0.90 -14.44
CA GLY A 444 -37.26 -2.32 -14.33
C GLY A 444 -36.26 -2.83 -15.39
N PHE A 445 -35.39 -3.74 -14.98
CA PHE A 445 -34.44 -4.42 -15.88
C PHE A 445 -34.34 -5.91 -15.54
N PRO A 446 -34.54 -6.83 -16.53
CA PRO A 446 -34.42 -8.25 -16.31
C PRO A 446 -32.98 -8.73 -16.57
N ILE A 447 -32.40 -9.47 -15.64
CA ILE A 447 -31.17 -10.22 -15.88
C ILE A 447 -31.53 -11.63 -16.40
N ARG A 448 -30.62 -12.21 -17.22
CA ARG A 448 -30.85 -13.52 -17.84
C ARG A 448 -30.06 -14.61 -17.09
N GLY A 449 -30.61 -15.07 -15.97
CA GLY A 449 -29.97 -16.09 -15.14
C GLY A 449 -28.77 -15.57 -14.35
N LYS A 450 -27.83 -16.46 -14.01
CA LYS A 450 -26.65 -16.14 -13.20
C LYS A 450 -25.65 -15.32 -14.00
N ILE A 451 -25.40 -14.10 -13.56
CA ILE A 451 -24.40 -13.23 -14.20
C ILE A 451 -22.96 -13.73 -13.94
N LEU A 452 -22.01 -13.19 -14.70
CA LEU A 452 -20.58 -13.50 -14.56
C LEU A 452 -20.07 -13.15 -13.16
N ASN A 453 -19.34 -14.07 -12.51
CA ASN A 453 -18.60 -13.75 -11.30
C ASN A 453 -17.41 -12.82 -11.65
N CYS A 454 -17.58 -11.53 -11.42
CA CYS A 454 -16.59 -10.51 -11.76
C CYS A 454 -15.32 -10.58 -10.93
N LEU A 455 -15.33 -11.26 -9.78
CA LEU A 455 -14.13 -11.43 -8.95
C LEU A 455 -13.19 -12.52 -9.50
N LYS A 456 -13.77 -13.54 -10.19
CA LYS A 456 -13.01 -14.63 -10.80
C LYS A 456 -12.63 -14.38 -12.26
N ALA A 457 -13.34 -13.51 -12.94
CA ALA A 457 -13.17 -13.27 -14.36
C ALA A 457 -12.10 -12.22 -14.65
N ASP A 458 -11.34 -12.46 -15.71
CA ASP A 458 -10.44 -11.46 -16.26
C ASP A 458 -11.23 -10.24 -16.78
N LEU A 459 -10.62 -9.05 -16.74
CA LEU A 459 -11.25 -7.81 -17.21
C LEU A 459 -11.77 -7.92 -18.66
N ASP A 460 -11.06 -8.61 -19.53
CA ASP A 460 -11.48 -8.86 -20.93
C ASP A 460 -12.83 -9.59 -20.98
N LYS A 461 -13.04 -10.58 -20.12
CA LYS A 461 -14.30 -11.34 -20.03
C LYS A 461 -15.42 -10.51 -19.43
N ILE A 462 -15.10 -9.70 -18.40
CA ILE A 462 -16.07 -8.81 -17.75
C ILE A 462 -16.63 -7.82 -18.79
N PHE A 463 -15.76 -7.15 -19.54
CA PHE A 463 -16.17 -6.14 -20.51
C PHE A 463 -16.70 -6.72 -21.83
N ALA A 464 -16.45 -8.00 -22.12
CA ALA A 464 -17.12 -8.71 -23.20
C ALA A 464 -18.52 -9.20 -22.85
N ASN A 465 -18.85 -9.27 -21.55
CA ASN A 465 -20.14 -9.73 -21.09
C ASN A 465 -21.21 -8.65 -21.28
N ARG A 466 -22.24 -8.94 -22.09
CA ARG A 466 -23.30 -8.00 -22.45
C ARG A 466 -24.11 -7.55 -21.24
N GLU A 467 -24.48 -8.45 -20.33
CA GLU A 467 -25.32 -8.14 -19.18
C GLU A 467 -24.59 -7.23 -18.18
N VAL A 468 -23.31 -7.51 -17.93
CA VAL A 468 -22.46 -6.64 -17.09
C VAL A 468 -22.38 -5.24 -17.70
N MET A 469 -22.18 -5.15 -19.02
CA MET A 469 -22.09 -3.85 -19.70
C MET A 469 -23.43 -3.12 -19.73
N ASP A 470 -24.54 -3.82 -19.87
CA ASP A 470 -25.88 -3.22 -19.81
C ASP A 470 -26.16 -2.65 -18.40
N LEU A 471 -25.78 -3.35 -17.31
CA LEU A 471 -25.85 -2.84 -15.95
C LEU A 471 -24.98 -1.58 -15.72
N VAL A 472 -23.74 -1.58 -16.21
CA VAL A 472 -22.86 -0.39 -16.13
C VAL A 472 -23.50 0.82 -16.82
N ARG A 473 -24.10 0.61 -17.99
CA ARG A 473 -24.82 1.66 -18.73
C ARG A 473 -26.04 2.15 -17.98
N LEU A 474 -26.85 1.25 -17.43
CA LEU A 474 -28.03 1.58 -16.65
C LEU A 474 -27.72 2.41 -15.41
N PHE A 475 -26.59 2.13 -14.75
CA PHE A 475 -26.15 2.94 -13.61
C PHE A 475 -25.69 4.35 -14.05
N GLY A 476 -25.02 4.47 -15.18
CA GLY A 476 -24.65 5.76 -15.79
C GLY A 476 -23.52 6.51 -15.09
N CYS A 477 -23.01 6.03 -13.96
CA CYS A 477 -21.99 6.71 -13.14
C CYS A 477 -20.54 6.32 -13.47
N GLY A 478 -20.30 5.46 -14.47
CA GLY A 478 -18.95 4.98 -14.81
C GLY A 478 -18.48 3.82 -13.92
N ILE A 479 -17.16 3.56 -13.89
CA ILE A 479 -16.54 2.41 -13.23
C ILE A 479 -15.37 2.86 -12.36
N GLU A 480 -15.23 2.28 -11.14
CA GLU A 480 -14.17 2.58 -10.15
C GLU A 480 -13.04 1.55 -10.17
N LEU A 481 -12.54 1.12 -11.30
CA LEU A 481 -11.41 0.19 -11.30
C LEU A 481 -10.13 0.87 -10.83
N LYS A 482 -9.57 0.43 -9.70
CA LYS A 482 -8.22 0.83 -9.25
C LYS A 482 -7.16 -0.02 -9.97
N THR A 483 -6.87 0.31 -11.21
CA THR A 483 -5.69 -0.25 -11.90
C THR A 483 -4.66 0.85 -12.09
N LYS A 484 -3.37 0.51 -12.08
CA LYS A 484 -2.27 1.47 -12.34
C LYS A 484 -2.41 2.19 -13.72
N HIS A 485 -3.35 1.77 -14.55
CA HIS A 485 -3.62 2.27 -15.91
C HIS A 485 -4.94 3.05 -16.06
N ASN A 486 -5.57 3.49 -14.97
CA ASN A 486 -6.92 4.11 -14.92
C ASN A 486 -7.07 5.50 -15.57
N LYS A 487 -6.08 6.01 -16.29
CA LYS A 487 -6.20 7.37 -16.90
C LYS A 487 -7.19 7.45 -18.05
N GLU A 488 -7.68 6.32 -18.58
CA GLU A 488 -8.43 6.26 -19.85
C GLU A 488 -9.88 5.73 -19.76
N LEU A 489 -10.31 5.14 -18.64
CA LEU A 489 -11.72 4.77 -18.45
C LEU A 489 -12.56 6.00 -18.07
N PRO A 490 -13.88 6.02 -18.40
CA PRO A 490 -14.77 7.04 -17.88
C PRO A 490 -14.63 7.07 -16.37
N LYS A 491 -14.11 8.19 -15.84
CA LYS A 491 -13.97 8.35 -14.39
C LYS A 491 -15.32 8.14 -13.76
N PHE A 492 -15.33 7.37 -12.70
CA PHE A 492 -16.49 7.27 -11.84
C PHE A 492 -16.91 8.68 -11.37
N ASP A 493 -18.17 8.94 -11.52
CA ASP A 493 -18.80 10.21 -11.16
C ASP A 493 -20.17 9.90 -10.57
N LEU A 494 -20.25 9.95 -9.24
CA LEU A 494 -21.47 9.62 -8.50
C LEU A 494 -22.62 10.58 -8.85
N ASP A 495 -22.33 11.83 -9.20
CA ASP A 495 -23.36 12.82 -9.59
C ASP A 495 -24.10 12.44 -10.88
N LYS A 496 -23.51 11.55 -11.68
CA LYS A 496 -24.13 10.99 -12.89
C LYS A 496 -25.00 9.77 -12.62
N LEU A 497 -24.98 9.24 -11.40
CA LEU A 497 -25.88 8.16 -11.02
C LEU A 497 -27.32 8.65 -11.15
N ARG A 498 -28.11 7.92 -11.93
CA ARG A 498 -29.51 8.26 -12.17
C ARG A 498 -30.43 7.85 -11.02
N TRP A 499 -30.04 6.81 -10.28
CA TRP A 499 -30.90 6.09 -9.34
C TRP A 499 -30.64 6.52 -7.89
N GLU A 500 -31.73 6.79 -7.15
CA GLU A 500 -31.69 6.94 -5.71
C GLU A 500 -31.53 5.58 -5.01
N LYS A 501 -32.19 4.55 -5.58
CA LYS A 501 -32.09 3.17 -5.08
C LYS A 501 -31.92 2.20 -6.25
N ILE A 502 -31.00 1.26 -6.07
CA ILE A 502 -30.82 0.08 -6.93
C ILE A 502 -31.33 -1.11 -6.12
N ILE A 503 -32.43 -1.70 -6.57
CA ILE A 503 -33.17 -2.70 -5.82
C ILE A 503 -33.03 -4.05 -6.53
N LEU A 504 -32.38 -5.00 -5.86
CA LEU A 504 -32.21 -6.37 -6.34
C LEU A 504 -33.47 -7.16 -5.96
N THR A 505 -34.15 -7.72 -6.97
CA THR A 505 -35.44 -8.37 -6.83
C THR A 505 -35.35 -9.75 -7.45
N CYS A 506 -35.03 -10.76 -6.64
CA CYS A 506 -34.85 -12.15 -7.03
C CYS A 506 -35.78 -13.07 -6.23
N ASP A 507 -36.00 -14.27 -6.73
CA ASP A 507 -36.82 -15.28 -6.04
C ASP A 507 -36.26 -15.63 -4.65
N ALA A 508 -37.13 -15.99 -3.71
CA ALA A 508 -36.72 -16.33 -2.34
C ALA A 508 -36.22 -17.79 -2.24
N ASP A 509 -35.41 -18.23 -3.18
CA ASP A 509 -34.79 -19.55 -3.23
C ASP A 509 -33.25 -19.46 -3.34
N ALA A 510 -32.55 -20.60 -3.32
CA ALA A 510 -31.11 -20.67 -3.37
C ALA A 510 -30.51 -20.11 -4.70
N ASP A 511 -31.23 -20.19 -5.80
CA ASP A 511 -30.79 -19.66 -7.10
C ASP A 511 -30.92 -18.13 -7.12
N GLY A 512 -32.02 -17.58 -6.62
CA GLY A 512 -32.20 -16.14 -6.46
C GLY A 512 -31.21 -15.52 -5.49
N GLU A 513 -30.90 -16.17 -4.35
CA GLU A 513 -29.85 -15.73 -3.43
C GLU A 513 -28.47 -15.70 -4.12
N GLN A 514 -28.16 -16.71 -4.94
CA GLN A 514 -26.91 -16.74 -5.71
C GLN A 514 -26.82 -15.59 -6.71
N ILE A 515 -27.93 -15.24 -7.38
CA ILE A 515 -28.00 -14.11 -8.31
C ILE A 515 -27.75 -12.79 -7.56
N VAL A 516 -28.38 -12.60 -6.40
CA VAL A 516 -28.14 -11.43 -5.54
C VAL A 516 -26.65 -11.30 -5.19
N VAL A 517 -26.01 -12.39 -4.74
CA VAL A 517 -24.59 -12.38 -4.40
C VAL A 517 -23.70 -12.07 -5.60
N LEU A 518 -24.01 -12.57 -6.78
CA LEU A 518 -23.27 -12.25 -8.02
C LEU A 518 -23.44 -10.78 -8.43
N LEU A 519 -24.66 -10.20 -8.27
CA LEU A 519 -24.90 -8.78 -8.51
C LEU A 519 -24.13 -7.89 -7.51
N LEU A 520 -24.13 -8.26 -6.23
CA LEU A 520 -23.33 -7.58 -5.22
C LEU A 520 -21.83 -7.68 -5.54
N THR A 521 -21.36 -8.84 -6.02
CA THR A 521 -19.96 -9.03 -6.46
C THR A 521 -19.62 -8.15 -7.66
N PHE A 522 -20.53 -8.04 -8.62
CA PHE A 522 -20.38 -7.13 -9.77
C PHE A 522 -20.22 -5.67 -9.28
N ILE A 523 -21.11 -5.21 -8.39
CA ILE A 523 -21.05 -3.84 -7.84
C ILE A 523 -19.78 -3.64 -7.02
N TYR A 524 -19.41 -4.62 -6.19
CA TYR A 524 -18.18 -4.59 -5.40
C TYR A 524 -16.91 -4.42 -6.25
N VAL A 525 -16.82 -5.16 -7.36
CA VAL A 525 -15.64 -5.14 -8.22
C VAL A 525 -15.56 -3.89 -9.08
N LEU A 526 -16.70 -3.44 -9.63
CA LEU A 526 -16.69 -2.36 -10.63
C LEU A 526 -17.06 -0.98 -10.06
N ILE A 527 -17.95 -0.91 -9.05
CA ILE A 527 -18.48 0.35 -8.54
C ILE A 527 -18.72 0.26 -7.01
N PRO A 528 -17.69 -0.01 -6.21
CA PRO A 528 -17.81 -0.26 -4.77
C PRO A 528 -18.41 0.92 -3.98
N THR A 529 -18.31 2.15 -4.46
CA THR A 529 -18.92 3.32 -3.83
C THR A 529 -20.44 3.18 -3.69
N LEU A 530 -21.12 2.49 -4.62
CA LEU A 530 -22.58 2.27 -4.50
C LEU A 530 -22.96 1.43 -3.28
N LEU A 531 -22.11 0.49 -2.87
CA LEU A 531 -22.31 -0.27 -1.62
C LEU A 531 -21.99 0.59 -0.39
N LYS A 532 -20.88 1.32 -0.42
CA LYS A 532 -20.41 2.15 0.70
C LYS A 532 -21.38 3.26 1.03
N GLU A 533 -21.90 3.94 0.03
CA GLU A 533 -22.85 5.04 0.18
C GLU A 533 -24.31 4.55 0.36
N GLY A 534 -24.55 3.24 0.25
CA GLY A 534 -25.84 2.61 0.55
C GLY A 534 -26.92 2.87 -0.48
N TYR A 535 -26.58 2.84 -1.76
CA TYR A 535 -27.53 2.92 -2.88
C TYR A 535 -28.19 1.58 -3.21
N VAL A 536 -27.69 0.46 -2.65
CA VAL A 536 -28.13 -0.90 -3.01
C VAL A 536 -29.06 -1.48 -1.95
N TYR A 537 -30.16 -2.04 -2.41
CA TYR A 537 -31.20 -2.65 -1.59
C TYR A 537 -31.57 -4.01 -2.15
N ILE A 538 -32.11 -4.88 -1.30
CA ILE A 538 -32.70 -6.19 -1.65
C ILE A 538 -34.16 -6.11 -1.31
N ALA A 539 -35.03 -6.37 -2.29
CA ALA A 539 -36.48 -6.47 -2.04
C ALA A 539 -36.79 -7.80 -1.35
N GLN A 540 -37.51 -7.71 -0.27
CA GLN A 540 -38.02 -8.90 0.44
C GLN A 540 -39.44 -9.19 -0.02
N THR A 541 -39.60 -10.25 -0.79
CA THR A 541 -40.91 -10.73 -1.22
C THR A 541 -41.40 -11.89 -0.32
N PRO A 542 -42.70 -12.05 -0.12
CA PRO A 542 -43.21 -13.08 0.76
C PRO A 542 -42.93 -14.48 0.21
N LEU A 543 -42.44 -15.37 1.09
CA LEU A 543 -42.30 -16.79 0.82
C LEU A 543 -43.63 -17.55 1.04
N TYR A 544 -44.44 -17.05 1.98
CA TYR A 544 -45.75 -17.60 2.30
C TYR A 544 -46.78 -16.49 2.51
N GLU A 545 -48.03 -16.80 2.18
CA GLU A 545 -49.22 -16.01 2.45
C GLU A 545 -50.16 -16.79 3.36
N LEU A 546 -50.53 -16.21 4.48
CA LEU A 546 -51.53 -16.75 5.38
C LEU A 546 -52.85 -16.03 5.11
N HIS A 547 -53.79 -16.71 4.49
CA HIS A 547 -55.12 -16.21 4.20
C HIS A 547 -56.09 -16.59 5.34
N PHE A 548 -56.69 -15.61 5.98
CA PHE A 548 -57.62 -15.81 7.09
C PHE A 548 -59.07 -15.76 6.62
N ASP A 549 -59.98 -16.35 7.41
CA ASP A 549 -61.39 -16.39 7.12
C ASP A 549 -62.10 -15.00 7.08
N ASP A 550 -61.44 -13.98 7.55
CA ASP A 550 -61.86 -12.57 7.52
C ASP A 550 -61.36 -11.78 6.30
N ASP A 551 -60.92 -12.48 5.25
CA ASP A 551 -60.31 -11.94 4.03
C ASP A 551 -59.02 -11.15 4.27
N THR A 552 -58.42 -11.20 5.48
CA THR A 552 -57.11 -10.62 5.73
C THR A 552 -55.99 -11.56 5.30
N VAL A 553 -54.85 -11.01 4.82
CA VAL A 553 -53.66 -11.76 4.42
C VAL A 553 -52.50 -11.30 5.25
N GLN A 554 -51.76 -12.24 5.84
CA GLN A 554 -50.48 -11.97 6.48
C GLN A 554 -49.34 -12.53 5.61
N TYR A 555 -48.40 -11.70 5.25
CA TYR A 555 -47.22 -12.07 4.47
C TYR A 555 -46.11 -12.54 5.39
N ILE A 556 -45.47 -13.67 5.07
CA ILE A 556 -44.34 -14.25 5.79
C ILE A 556 -43.11 -14.29 4.86
N MET A 557 -42.05 -13.67 5.25
CA MET A 557 -40.87 -13.46 4.41
C MET A 557 -39.83 -14.60 4.46
N SER A 558 -39.91 -15.47 5.50
CA SER A 558 -38.96 -16.57 5.66
C SER A 558 -39.56 -17.75 6.44
N GLU A 559 -38.92 -18.93 6.31
CA GLU A 559 -39.28 -20.10 7.12
C GLU A 559 -39.07 -19.86 8.63
N SER A 560 -38.04 -19.08 8.98
CA SER A 560 -37.77 -18.70 10.37
C SER A 560 -38.94 -17.86 10.95
N GLU A 561 -39.44 -16.91 10.17
CA GLU A 561 -40.58 -16.09 10.54
C GLU A 561 -41.86 -16.93 10.64
N MET A 562 -42.07 -17.89 9.71
CA MET A 562 -43.18 -18.83 9.76
C MET A 562 -43.21 -19.61 11.08
N ASN A 563 -42.06 -20.12 11.51
CA ASN A 563 -41.94 -20.87 12.77
C ASN A 563 -42.23 -20.03 14.01
N ILE A 564 -42.04 -18.71 13.94
CA ILE A 564 -42.35 -17.77 15.02
C ILE A 564 -43.81 -17.36 15.03
N GLU A 565 -44.41 -17.15 13.85
CA GLU A 565 -45.77 -16.62 13.71
C GLU A 565 -46.83 -17.71 13.86
N LEU A 566 -46.65 -18.92 13.30
CA LEU A 566 -47.62 -20.00 13.40
C LEU A 566 -48.05 -20.35 14.85
N PRO A 567 -47.15 -20.43 15.84
CA PRO A 567 -47.55 -20.69 17.22
C PRO A 567 -48.45 -19.62 17.85
N LYS A 568 -48.39 -18.37 17.32
CA LYS A 568 -49.20 -17.24 17.82
C LYS A 568 -50.64 -17.31 17.31
N LEU A 569 -50.92 -18.06 16.23
CA LEU A 569 -52.18 -18.13 15.51
C LEU A 569 -53.05 -19.32 15.93
N LYS A 570 -52.84 -19.90 17.11
CA LYS A 570 -53.49 -21.16 17.59
C LYS A 570 -55.02 -21.16 17.53
N ASP A 571 -55.65 -19.99 17.57
CA ASP A 571 -57.12 -19.86 17.62
C ASP A 571 -57.73 -19.25 16.35
N ARG A 572 -56.92 -18.97 15.31
CA ARG A 572 -57.39 -18.42 14.03
C ARG A 572 -57.34 -19.49 12.94
N LYS A 573 -58.41 -19.59 12.16
CA LYS A 573 -58.39 -20.43 10.95
C LYS A 573 -57.71 -19.68 9.82
N TYR A 574 -56.79 -20.36 9.15
CA TYR A 574 -56.06 -19.83 8.00
C TYR A 574 -55.75 -20.92 6.99
N THR A 575 -55.49 -20.50 5.75
CA THR A 575 -54.91 -21.35 4.70
C THR A 575 -53.52 -20.79 4.34
N ILE A 576 -52.55 -21.69 4.08
CA ILE A 576 -51.20 -21.32 3.70
C ILE A 576 -51.07 -21.47 2.21
N SER A 577 -50.63 -20.40 1.54
CA SER A 577 -50.17 -20.41 0.17
C SER A 577 -48.65 -20.14 0.15
N ARG A 578 -47.88 -20.92 -0.62
CA ARG A 578 -46.45 -20.72 -0.81
C ARG A 578 -46.21 -20.06 -2.16
N SER A 579 -45.56 -18.88 -2.16
CA SER A 579 -45.09 -18.22 -3.38
C SER A 579 -43.86 -18.95 -3.90
N LYS A 580 -43.92 -19.45 -5.14
CA LYS A 580 -42.82 -20.22 -5.74
C LYS A 580 -41.82 -19.36 -6.49
N GLY A 581 -42.19 -18.15 -6.91
CA GLY A 581 -41.34 -17.22 -7.61
C GLY A 581 -42.01 -15.87 -7.85
N LEU A 582 -41.24 -14.84 -8.11
CA LEU A 582 -41.70 -13.46 -8.32
C LEU A 582 -42.67 -13.32 -9.50
N GLY A 583 -42.50 -14.15 -10.53
CA GLY A 583 -43.39 -14.15 -11.69
C GLY A 583 -44.80 -14.69 -11.42
N GLU A 584 -45.01 -15.34 -10.29
CA GLU A 584 -46.29 -15.90 -9.87
C GLU A 584 -47.04 -15.00 -8.85
N LEU A 585 -46.35 -13.95 -8.32
CA LEU A 585 -46.97 -12.99 -7.40
C LEU A 585 -48.00 -12.12 -8.11
N GLU A 586 -49.18 -11.99 -7.51
CA GLU A 586 -50.17 -11.04 -7.99
C GLU A 586 -49.61 -9.61 -7.94
N PRO A 587 -49.90 -8.76 -8.95
CA PRO A 587 -49.44 -7.37 -8.97
C PRO A 587 -49.73 -6.57 -7.70
N LYS A 588 -50.84 -6.86 -7.04
CA LYS A 588 -51.24 -6.24 -5.77
C LYS A 588 -50.27 -6.61 -4.64
N VAL A 589 -49.94 -7.90 -4.52
CA VAL A 589 -49.01 -8.42 -3.52
C VAL A 589 -47.61 -7.83 -3.77
N MET A 590 -47.14 -7.87 -5.01
CA MET A 590 -45.84 -7.27 -5.41
C MET A 590 -45.78 -5.78 -5.09
N ARG A 591 -46.89 -5.04 -5.33
CA ARG A 591 -46.96 -3.61 -5.00
C ARG A 591 -46.85 -3.38 -3.50
N GLU A 592 -47.64 -4.09 -2.68
CA GLU A 592 -47.70 -3.90 -1.23
C GLU A 592 -46.41 -4.32 -0.52
N THR A 593 -45.74 -5.40 -0.97
CA THR A 593 -44.62 -5.99 -0.26
C THR A 593 -43.26 -5.49 -0.74
N ALA A 594 -43.09 -5.13 -2.03
CA ALA A 594 -41.80 -4.82 -2.61
C ALA A 594 -41.71 -3.43 -3.27
N MET A 595 -42.83 -2.83 -3.72
CA MET A 595 -42.75 -1.66 -4.59
C MET A 595 -43.31 -0.37 -3.97
N ASN A 596 -44.39 -0.42 -3.20
CA ASN A 596 -44.95 0.79 -2.59
C ASN A 596 -44.03 1.32 -1.47
N PRO A 597 -43.51 2.52 -1.55
CA PRO A 597 -42.60 3.11 -0.55
C PRO A 597 -43.13 3.10 0.89
N GLU A 598 -44.47 3.13 1.08
CA GLU A 598 -45.10 3.19 2.40
C GLU A 598 -45.24 1.81 3.08
N THR A 599 -45.30 0.73 2.30
CA THR A 599 -45.64 -0.61 2.83
C THR A 599 -44.54 -1.66 2.59
N ARG A 600 -43.69 -1.44 1.58
CA ARG A 600 -42.66 -2.40 1.17
C ARG A 600 -41.57 -2.62 2.22
N ASN A 601 -40.99 -3.83 2.20
CA ASN A 601 -39.85 -4.17 3.00
C ASN A 601 -38.57 -4.28 2.12
N LEU A 602 -37.64 -3.34 2.29
CA LEU A 602 -36.36 -3.33 1.60
C LEU A 602 -35.21 -3.50 2.60
N LEU A 603 -34.40 -4.52 2.39
CA LEU A 603 -33.17 -4.69 3.13
C LEU A 603 -32.08 -3.81 2.51
N LYS A 604 -31.66 -2.76 3.22
CA LYS A 604 -30.53 -1.92 2.78
C LYS A 604 -29.22 -2.68 2.97
N VAL A 605 -28.43 -2.81 1.91
CA VAL A 605 -27.08 -3.37 2.00
C VAL A 605 -26.19 -2.37 2.71
N LYS A 606 -25.72 -2.73 3.91
CA LYS A 606 -24.86 -1.90 4.74
C LYS A 606 -23.43 -2.44 4.72
N VAL A 607 -22.46 -1.53 4.58
CA VAL A 607 -21.05 -1.82 4.76
C VAL A 607 -20.66 -1.22 6.11
N GLU A 608 -20.58 -2.05 7.14
CA GLU A 608 -20.20 -1.63 8.49
C GLU A 608 -18.70 -1.36 8.57
N ASP A 609 -17.90 -2.18 7.87
CA ASP A 609 -16.46 -2.09 7.79
C ASP A 609 -15.98 -2.55 6.41
N VAL A 610 -15.09 -1.76 5.80
CA VAL A 610 -14.58 -2.04 4.44
C VAL A 610 -13.71 -3.29 4.41
N GLU A 611 -12.94 -3.53 5.45
CA GLU A 611 -12.04 -4.69 5.54
C GLU A 611 -12.83 -5.99 5.65
N SER A 612 -13.85 -6.01 6.51
CA SER A 612 -14.78 -7.15 6.64
C SER A 612 -15.54 -7.43 5.35
N MET A 613 -15.97 -6.39 4.62
CA MET A 613 -16.59 -6.53 3.30
C MET A 613 -15.62 -7.17 2.30
N MET A 614 -14.38 -6.68 2.21
CA MET A 614 -13.36 -7.24 1.32
C MET A 614 -13.10 -8.71 1.63
N LYS A 615 -12.91 -9.05 2.91
CA LYS A 615 -12.70 -10.42 3.36
C LYS A 615 -13.86 -11.33 3.02
N ALA A 616 -15.11 -10.85 3.20
CA ALA A 616 -16.31 -11.63 2.85
C ALA A 616 -16.34 -11.96 1.35
N PHE A 617 -16.14 -10.98 0.47
CA PHE A 617 -16.11 -11.22 -0.98
C PHE A 617 -14.94 -12.13 -1.40
N GLU A 618 -13.75 -11.96 -0.83
CA GLU A 618 -12.61 -12.84 -1.09
C GLU A 618 -12.89 -14.27 -0.65
N THR A 619 -13.39 -14.46 0.57
CA THR A 619 -13.74 -15.79 1.10
C THR A 619 -14.80 -16.48 0.23
N TRP A 620 -15.91 -15.81 -0.08
CA TRP A 620 -17.06 -16.47 -0.69
C TRP A 620 -17.00 -16.49 -2.22
N MET A 621 -16.41 -15.49 -2.87
CA MET A 621 -16.52 -15.29 -4.31
C MET A 621 -15.22 -15.45 -5.10
N SER A 622 -14.04 -15.51 -4.42
CA SER A 622 -12.74 -15.75 -5.09
C SER A 622 -12.36 -17.24 -5.14
N ASP A 623 -11.36 -17.57 -5.95
CA ASP A 623 -10.75 -18.90 -5.97
C ASP A 623 -9.83 -19.15 -4.77
N SER A 624 -9.22 -18.09 -4.20
CA SER A 624 -8.35 -18.16 -3.03
C SER A 624 -9.09 -18.55 -1.75
N GLY A 625 -10.37 -18.23 -1.60
CA GLY A 625 -11.17 -18.50 -0.40
C GLY A 625 -11.65 -19.95 -0.22
N LEU A 626 -11.07 -20.94 -0.91
CA LEU A 626 -11.57 -22.33 -0.85
C LEU A 626 -11.35 -22.99 0.53
N SER A 627 -10.23 -22.74 1.17
CA SER A 627 -9.90 -23.27 2.50
C SER A 627 -10.84 -22.72 3.58
N GLU A 628 -11.06 -21.41 3.57
CA GLU A 628 -11.92 -20.73 4.54
C GLU A 628 -13.39 -21.16 4.38
N ARG A 629 -13.86 -21.37 3.13
CA ARG A 629 -15.20 -21.92 2.89
C ARG A 629 -15.37 -23.34 3.44
N LYS A 630 -14.35 -24.21 3.28
CA LYS A 630 -14.38 -25.57 3.85
C LYS A 630 -14.43 -25.52 5.36
N GLU A 631 -13.58 -24.73 5.98
CA GLU A 631 -13.55 -24.55 7.43
C GLU A 631 -14.87 -24.00 7.96
N TYR A 632 -15.47 -23.02 7.28
CA TYR A 632 -16.78 -22.48 7.65
C TYR A 632 -17.88 -23.55 7.58
N ILE A 633 -17.91 -24.35 6.53
CA ILE A 633 -18.87 -25.46 6.37
C ILE A 633 -18.69 -26.48 7.48
N GLU A 634 -17.47 -26.93 7.75
CA GLU A 634 -17.15 -27.88 8.81
C GLU A 634 -17.61 -27.39 10.18
N ASN A 635 -17.32 -26.13 10.50
CA ASN A 635 -17.70 -25.51 11.77
C ASN A 635 -19.21 -25.29 11.93
N ASN A 636 -20.00 -25.25 10.84
CA ASN A 636 -21.43 -24.97 10.86
C ASN A 636 -22.30 -26.15 10.43
N LEU A 637 -21.73 -27.31 10.11
CA LEU A 637 -22.48 -28.53 9.72
C LEU A 637 -23.58 -28.90 10.73
N HIS A 638 -23.34 -28.67 12.02
CA HIS A 638 -24.31 -28.96 13.09
C HIS A 638 -25.59 -28.08 13.06
N LYS A 639 -25.53 -26.97 12.28
CA LYS A 639 -26.67 -26.06 12.11
C LYS A 639 -27.57 -26.45 10.92
N VAL A 640 -27.08 -27.34 10.05
CA VAL A 640 -27.85 -27.82 8.89
C VAL A 640 -28.80 -28.93 9.38
N ARG A 641 -30.10 -28.69 9.28
CA ARG A 641 -31.07 -29.77 9.42
C ARG A 641 -31.07 -30.55 8.10
N ILE A 642 -30.72 -31.82 8.19
CA ILE A 642 -30.91 -32.78 7.11
C ILE A 642 -32.35 -33.28 7.28
N ASP A 643 -33.25 -32.78 6.44
CA ASP A 643 -34.62 -33.31 6.32
C ASP A 643 -34.60 -34.61 5.51
#